data_0986b6792fe070614a17388ded1e9dd4
#
_entry.id   0986b6792fe070614a17388ded1e9dd4
#
_cell.length_a   1.000
_cell.length_b   1.000
_cell.length_c   1.000
_cell.angle_alpha   90.00
_cell.angle_beta   90.00
_cell.angle_gamma   90.00
#
_symmetry.space_group_name_H-M   'P 1'
#
loop_
_entity.id
_entity.type
_entity.pdbx_description
1 polymer ?
#
loop_
_entity_poly.entity_id
_entity_poly.type
_entity_poly.pdbx_seq_one_letter_code
_entity_poly.pdbx_strand_id
1 'polypeptide(L)'
;MSEGPSAAQPARRPKDVPRHVWARERRRNAGTGLXGPNTVYVQVVAAGSRDAGAAVYVFXEFNRYLFNCGEGTQRXMQEHKLKISLDSIFLSRVSWPTSGAVPGMILTLKAIGLQRCVFLGPPKLQNYLKAIRLFPGPLKRMDLAVQLHTEPEYKDETMTVCQIPLTGKSLAAESTFPQSPGASPQGGNSPKGDTGPGSPRAAQQSLEEGKGKESPKKTGDEQKCARRHPDLVTAFLCKIHPMEGEFLAAKAQEMGLPVGTPAILPIITALKNGESITFEGRELFPEELCTPTDPGPVFLVLECPHEGFVDAVCENETFRRYQEGVPEHQVALVIHMTPESVLRDGRYQQWMERFGPGTQHLVLNENSSAVHNPRSYKIQTQLNLIHPEIFPLLTTYQSKEAEAACPVPIVRGECLLKYHLRPQQEWQRDAVTVCDPDTFVSEALDLPDFQTRVKECKESLSAVPGNVGAYPEIVFLGTGSAIPMKIRNVSSTLVNTSATRSLLLDCGEGTFGQLCRHYGEQVDQVLCNLVAVFVSHMHTDHHSGLVNILMERRRAFAALGQAFSPLFLVAPEQIMPWLHEYHNNCEEILGDIKMIPSQSLVKGCENIRPKAKEFVSSLLESYDLAEFQTCEVQHCKNAFACSVIHKSGWKVVYSGDTMPCMALVQMGKNANLLIHEATLEDGMEKEAIEKTHSTTSQAIQTGMKMNAEFIMLNHFSQRYAKIPLFSEDFSEKVGIAFDHMRVRFGDFPAIPKLIPPLKALFADDIVEMEERKEKRELRLLKETALVLDKLTRGDSTEAACQKRKQAKNHQEVPDKKLKTVN
;
A
#
# COMPACT_ATOMS: atom_id res chain seq x y z
N MET A 1 5.65 51.13 42.05
CA MET A 1 6.18 50.61 40.81
C MET A 1 5.66 49.19 40.65
N SER A 2 4.58 49.03 39.88
CA SER A 2 4.05 47.66 39.58
C SER A 2 4.76 47.12 38.36
N GLU A 3 5.45 46.04 38.55
CA GLU A 3 6.03 45.31 37.43
C GLU A 3 4.89 44.79 36.56
N GLY A 4 4.85 45.19 35.30
CA GLY A 4 3.92 44.66 34.32
C GLY A 4 4.18 43.18 34.05
N PRO A 5 3.18 42.43 33.64
CA PRO A 5 3.36 41.01 33.40
C PRO A 5 4.38 40.78 32.27
N SER A 6 5.43 40.03 32.60
CA SER A 6 6.46 39.61 31.65
C SER A 6 5.77 38.85 30.53
N ALA A 7 5.98 39.26 29.29
CA ALA A 7 5.49 38.54 28.11
C ALA A 7 6.13 37.14 28.09
N ALA A 8 5.32 36.13 28.27
CA ALA A 8 5.80 34.74 28.24
C ALA A 8 6.41 34.44 26.89
N GLN A 9 7.64 33.90 26.88
CA GLN A 9 8.28 33.50 25.65
C GLN A 9 7.44 32.41 24.97
N PRO A 10 7.28 32.47 23.64
CA PRO A 10 6.51 31.45 22.95
C PRO A 10 7.11 30.07 23.17
N ALA A 11 6.26 29.15 23.56
CA ALA A 11 6.69 27.76 23.81
C ALA A 11 7.35 27.17 22.57
N ARG A 12 8.53 26.56 22.76
CA ARG A 12 9.25 25.90 21.68
C ARG A 12 8.60 24.55 21.37
N ARG A 13 8.55 24.23 20.08
CA ARG A 13 8.01 22.96 19.62
C ARG A 13 8.86 21.79 20.14
N PRO A 14 8.26 20.76 20.76
CA PRO A 14 9.00 19.55 21.10
C PRO A 14 9.55 18.88 19.82
N LYS A 15 10.75 18.33 19.91
CA LYS A 15 11.44 17.77 18.74
C LYS A 15 10.69 16.59 18.10
N ASP A 16 9.98 15.85 18.92
CA ASP A 16 9.26 14.63 18.54
C ASP A 16 7.83 14.85 18.03
N VAL A 17 7.34 16.10 18.09
CA VAL A 17 5.99 16.42 17.63
C VAL A 17 6.09 17.07 16.23
N PRO A 18 5.41 16.50 15.20
CA PRO A 18 5.40 17.12 13.88
C PRO A 18 4.88 18.56 13.90
N ARG A 19 5.44 19.38 13.03
CA ARG A 19 5.14 20.82 13.00
C ARG A 19 3.65 21.12 12.87
N HIS A 20 2.97 20.38 12.03
CA HIS A 20 1.53 20.60 11.80
C HIS A 20 0.70 20.17 13.01
N VAL A 21 1.09 19.09 13.70
CA VAL A 21 0.41 18.63 14.91
C VAL A 21 0.55 19.67 16.02
N TRP A 22 1.76 20.19 16.20
CA TRP A 22 2.05 21.20 17.22
C TRP A 22 1.29 22.51 16.92
N ALA A 23 1.26 22.94 15.67
CA ALA A 23 0.51 24.12 15.26
C ALA A 23 -0.99 23.96 15.54
N ARG A 24 -1.53 22.78 15.25
CA ARG A 24 -2.93 22.44 15.54
C ARG A 24 -3.23 22.51 17.03
N GLU A 25 -2.35 21.90 17.84
CA GLU A 25 -2.52 21.90 19.31
C GLU A 25 -2.45 23.31 19.90
N ARG A 26 -1.53 24.11 19.40
CA ARG A 26 -1.42 25.51 19.84
C ARG A 26 -2.70 26.28 19.54
N ARG A 27 -3.25 26.12 18.35
CA ARG A 27 -4.46 26.80 17.93
C ARG A 27 -5.67 26.33 18.73
N ARG A 28 -5.74 25.04 18.99
CA ARG A 28 -6.78 24.42 19.83
C ARG A 28 -6.76 25.01 21.26
N ASN A 29 -5.56 25.17 21.82
CA ASN A 29 -5.37 25.68 23.18
C ASN A 29 -5.56 27.18 23.28
N ALA A 30 -5.44 27.90 22.16
CA ALA A 30 -5.64 29.36 22.15
C ALA A 30 -7.11 29.77 22.25
N GLY A 31 -8.05 28.83 22.07
CA GLY A 31 -9.47 29.06 22.30
C GLY A 31 -10.12 30.07 21.39
N THR A 32 -9.50 30.42 20.27
CA THR A 32 -10.10 31.33 19.30
C THR A 32 -11.12 30.59 18.45
N GLY A 33 -12.36 31.07 18.41
CA GLY A 33 -13.43 30.52 17.57
C GLY A 33 -13.06 30.58 16.10
N LEU A 34 -13.80 30.15 15.24
CA LEU A 34 -13.75 30.32 13.78
C LEU A 34 -12.36 30.39 13.11
N UNK A 35 -11.63 29.52 13.22
CA UNK A 35 -10.45 29.55 12.73
C UNK A 35 -10.28 28.55 11.74
N GLY A 36 -10.97 28.55 11.05
CA GLY A 36 -10.80 27.62 9.95
C GLY A 36 -9.43 27.73 9.30
N PRO A 37 -8.99 26.70 8.57
CA PRO A 37 -7.67 26.74 7.90
C PRO A 37 -7.67 27.75 6.75
N ASN A 38 -6.53 28.42 6.55
CA ASN A 38 -6.34 29.35 5.45
C ASN A 38 -6.14 28.66 4.12
N THR A 39 -5.53 27.48 4.14
CA THR A 39 -5.21 26.74 2.93
C THR A 39 -5.81 25.34 3.00
N VAL A 40 -6.61 25.00 1.99
CA VAL A 40 -7.18 23.67 1.84
C VAL A 40 -7.12 23.30 0.36
N TYR A 41 -6.51 22.16 0.05
CA TYR A 41 -6.57 21.62 -1.30
C TYR A 41 -6.80 20.13 -1.29
N VAL A 42 -7.36 19.65 -2.40
CA VAL A 42 -7.60 18.25 -2.71
C VAL A 42 -6.61 17.83 -3.77
N GLN A 43 -5.95 16.71 -3.58
CA GLN A 43 -4.98 16.20 -4.55
C GLN A 43 -5.20 14.71 -4.81
N VAL A 44 -5.23 14.33 -6.07
CA VAL A 44 -5.42 12.93 -6.46
C VAL A 44 -4.11 12.16 -6.21
N VAL A 45 -4.17 11.12 -5.39
CA VAL A 45 -3.05 10.21 -5.19
C VAL A 45 -3.09 9.10 -6.22
N ALA A 46 -4.27 8.48 -6.37
CA ALA A 46 -4.49 7.40 -7.32
C ALA A 46 -5.81 7.67 -8.05
N ALA A 47 -5.78 7.59 -9.35
CA ALA A 47 -6.89 8.03 -10.20
C ALA A 47 -7.94 6.94 -10.43
N GLY A 48 -7.77 5.75 -9.86
CA GLY A 48 -8.76 4.68 -9.97
C GLY A 48 -8.49 3.68 -11.07
N SER A 49 -7.35 3.75 -11.71
CA SER A 49 -6.96 2.75 -12.73
C SER A 49 -6.93 1.36 -12.11
N ARG A 50 -6.97 0.34 -12.97
CA ARG A 50 -7.04 -1.03 -12.49
C ARG A 50 -5.86 -1.41 -11.57
N ASP A 51 -4.68 -0.83 -11.81
CA ASP A 51 -3.48 -1.09 -11.02
C ASP A 51 -3.35 -0.20 -9.77
N ALA A 52 -4.21 0.79 -9.60
CA ALA A 52 -4.14 1.73 -8.47
C ALA A 52 -5.53 2.28 -8.15
N GLY A 53 -6.19 1.71 -7.18
CA GLY A 53 -7.54 2.12 -6.77
C GLY A 53 -7.61 3.60 -6.37
N ALA A 54 -8.76 4.22 -6.59
CA ALA A 54 -8.95 5.66 -6.37
C ALA A 54 -8.64 6.06 -4.93
N ALA A 55 -7.84 7.11 -4.76
CA ALA A 55 -7.50 7.67 -3.45
C ALA A 55 -7.24 9.16 -3.58
N VAL A 56 -7.75 9.92 -2.64
CA VAL A 56 -7.67 11.39 -2.64
C VAL A 56 -7.09 11.88 -1.33
N TYR A 57 -6.08 12.74 -1.43
CA TYR A 57 -5.39 13.38 -0.31
C TYR A 57 -5.98 14.78 -0.14
N VAL A 58 -6.28 15.15 1.13
CA VAL A 58 -6.77 16.51 1.45
C VAL A 58 -5.80 17.12 2.45
N PHE A 59 -5.31 18.26 2.08
CA PHE A 59 -4.33 19.00 2.87
C PHE A 59 -5.00 20.18 3.55
N UNK A 60 -4.93 20.33 4.62
CA UNK A 60 -5.24 21.37 5.38
C UNK A 60 -4.03 21.75 6.02
N GLU A 61 -3.81 22.92 6.40
CA GLU A 61 -2.56 23.32 7.04
C GLU A 61 -2.30 22.69 8.42
N PHE A 62 -3.35 22.28 9.09
CA PHE A 62 -3.25 21.66 10.41
C PHE A 62 -3.43 20.16 10.39
N ASN A 63 -4.22 19.65 9.46
CA ASN A 63 -4.58 18.26 9.38
C ASN A 63 -4.33 17.71 7.98
N ARG A 64 -4.12 16.40 7.90
CA ARG A 64 -3.96 15.68 6.64
C ARG A 64 -4.94 14.53 6.62
N TYR A 65 -5.64 14.38 5.50
CA TYR A 65 -6.69 13.37 5.36
C TYR A 65 -6.47 12.56 4.09
N LEU A 66 -6.89 11.30 4.16
CA LEU A 66 -6.88 10.43 2.99
C LEU A 66 -8.26 9.82 2.82
N PHE A 67 -8.81 9.91 1.62
CA PHE A 67 -10.09 9.30 1.25
C PHE A 67 -9.80 8.10 0.38
N ASN A 68 -10.09 6.92 0.91
CA ASN A 68 -9.77 5.60 0.39
C ASN A 68 -8.27 5.31 0.39
N CYS A 69 -7.94 4.05 0.47
CA CYS A 69 -6.57 3.58 0.67
C CYS A 69 -6.42 2.19 0.07
N GLY A 70 -6.66 2.08 -1.24
CA GLY A 70 -6.47 0.85 -2.00
C GLY A 70 -5.00 0.56 -2.25
N GLU A 71 -4.71 -0.63 -2.73
CA GLU A 71 -3.33 -1.02 -3.02
C GLU A 71 -2.67 0.00 -3.94
N GLY A 72 -1.43 0.34 -3.63
CA GLY A 72 -0.65 1.33 -4.33
C GLY A 72 -0.68 2.71 -3.69
N THR A 73 -1.70 3.04 -2.90
CA THR A 73 -1.86 4.37 -2.31
C THR A 73 -0.64 4.76 -1.46
N GLN A 74 -0.20 3.88 -0.58
CA GLN A 74 0.96 4.14 0.28
C GLN A 74 2.21 4.36 -0.57
N ARG A 75 2.39 3.51 -1.59
CA ARG A 75 3.53 3.63 -2.50
C ARG A 75 3.52 4.94 -3.31
N UNK A 76 2.41 5.25 -3.79
CA UNK A 76 2.25 6.38 -4.50
C UNK A 76 2.54 7.58 -3.72
N MET A 77 2.16 7.60 -2.49
CA MET A 77 2.48 8.75 -1.62
C MET A 77 3.99 8.86 -1.39
N GLN A 78 4.66 7.75 -1.20
CA GLN A 78 6.12 7.73 -1.08
C GLN A 78 6.81 8.20 -2.36
N GLU A 79 6.34 7.73 -3.49
CA GLU A 79 6.88 8.06 -4.80
C GLU A 79 6.91 9.58 -5.01
N HIS A 80 5.83 10.27 -4.64
CA HIS A 80 5.63 11.68 -4.91
C HIS A 80 5.93 12.58 -3.70
N LYS A 81 6.48 12.00 -2.63
CA LYS A 81 6.88 12.73 -1.40
C LYS A 81 5.73 13.49 -0.76
N LEU A 82 4.53 12.94 -0.85
CA LEU A 82 3.38 13.50 -0.13
C LEU A 82 3.55 13.25 1.37
N LYS A 83 3.09 14.19 2.16
CA LYS A 83 3.23 14.07 3.63
C LYS A 83 2.30 12.98 4.15
N ILE A 84 2.90 11.91 4.69
CA ILE A 84 2.18 10.71 5.11
C ILE A 84 1.64 10.82 6.54
N SER A 85 1.98 11.86 7.29
CA SER A 85 1.47 12.02 8.66
C SER A 85 -0.03 12.33 8.65
N LEU A 86 -0.83 11.30 8.39
CA LEU A 86 -2.28 11.38 8.23
C LEU A 86 -2.98 11.42 9.60
N ASP A 87 -3.90 12.34 9.77
CA ASP A 87 -4.72 12.43 10.98
C ASP A 87 -5.93 11.50 10.89
N SER A 88 -6.53 11.39 9.71
CA SER A 88 -7.71 10.54 9.50
C SER A 88 -7.69 9.90 8.12
N ILE A 89 -8.25 8.70 8.06
CA ILE A 89 -8.45 7.95 6.81
C ILE A 89 -9.93 7.65 6.71
N PHE A 90 -10.54 8.06 5.59
CA PHE A 90 -11.95 7.87 5.31
C PHE A 90 -12.08 6.77 4.26
N LEU A 91 -12.84 5.72 4.58
CA LEU A 91 -13.08 4.62 3.65
C LEU A 91 -14.55 4.62 3.24
N SER A 92 -14.82 4.80 1.96
CA SER A 92 -16.19 4.81 1.44
C SER A 92 -16.85 3.44 1.54
N ARG A 93 -16.03 2.38 1.56
CA ARG A 93 -16.51 1.01 1.50
C ARG A 93 -15.43 0.12 2.13
N VAL A 94 -15.83 -1.00 2.73
CA VAL A 94 -14.85 -1.98 3.20
C VAL A 94 -14.73 -3.07 2.13
N SER A 95 -13.90 -2.78 1.15
CA SER A 95 -13.56 -3.68 0.05
C SER A 95 -12.08 -3.54 -0.24
N TRP A 96 -11.49 -4.51 -0.92
CA TRP A 96 -10.04 -4.42 -1.17
C TRP A 96 -9.66 -3.23 -2.04
N PRO A 97 -10.41 -2.85 -3.10
CA PRO A 97 -10.05 -1.64 -3.86
C PRO A 97 -10.02 -0.34 -3.06
N THR A 98 -10.73 -0.29 -1.92
CA THR A 98 -10.76 0.93 -1.08
C THR A 98 -9.88 0.84 0.16
N SER A 99 -9.47 -0.37 0.58
CA SER A 99 -8.83 -0.57 1.88
C SER A 99 -7.58 -1.44 1.85
N GLY A 100 -7.16 -1.92 0.67
CA GLY A 100 -6.08 -2.90 0.57
C GLY A 100 -4.72 -2.41 1.01
N ALA A 101 -4.46 -1.10 0.99
CA ALA A 101 -3.19 -0.54 1.46
C ALA A 101 -3.22 -0.10 2.92
N VAL A 102 -4.33 -0.30 3.63
CA VAL A 102 -4.43 0.12 5.04
C VAL A 102 -3.36 -0.56 5.91
N PRO A 103 -3.11 -1.88 5.80
CA PRO A 103 -2.05 -2.47 6.64
C PRO A 103 -0.68 -1.83 6.40
N GLY A 104 -0.27 -1.64 5.15
CA GLY A 104 1.00 -1.00 4.81
C GLY A 104 1.04 0.46 5.24
N MET A 105 -0.07 1.18 5.11
CA MET A 105 -0.19 2.57 5.56
C MET A 105 -0.01 2.68 7.07
N ILE A 106 -0.63 1.78 7.85
CA ILE A 106 -0.48 1.77 9.31
C ILE A 106 0.98 1.54 9.69
N LEU A 107 1.65 0.60 9.04
CA LEU A 107 3.08 0.35 9.29
C LEU A 107 3.92 1.61 9.00
N THR A 108 3.62 2.29 7.92
CA THR A 108 4.31 3.53 7.54
C THR A 108 4.06 4.64 8.56
N LEU A 109 2.81 4.81 8.98
CA LEU A 109 2.45 5.83 9.99
C LEU A 109 3.18 5.55 11.31
N LYS A 110 3.25 4.28 11.71
CA LYS A 110 3.97 3.89 12.91
C LYS A 110 5.47 4.16 12.79
N ALA A 111 6.04 3.89 11.64
CA ALA A 111 7.47 4.10 11.39
C ALA A 111 7.87 5.59 11.49
N ILE A 112 6.97 6.51 11.14
CA ILE A 112 7.24 7.95 11.26
C ILE A 112 6.85 8.51 12.65
N GLY A 113 6.45 7.63 13.58
CA GLY A 113 6.19 8.01 14.97
C GLY A 113 4.77 8.43 15.30
N LEU A 114 3.82 8.27 14.38
CA LEU A 114 2.42 8.56 14.65
C LEU A 114 1.83 7.47 15.54
N GLN A 115 1.22 7.87 16.65
CA GLN A 115 0.66 6.94 17.62
C GLN A 115 -0.83 6.71 17.43
N ARG A 116 -1.51 7.58 16.69
CA ARG A 116 -2.95 7.52 16.54
C ARG A 116 -3.37 7.94 15.13
N CYS A 117 -4.31 7.19 14.57
CA CYS A 117 -4.99 7.55 13.32
C CYS A 117 -6.48 7.23 13.49
N VAL A 118 -7.34 8.14 13.03
CA VAL A 118 -8.80 7.97 13.13
C VAL A 118 -9.31 7.44 11.79
N PHE A 119 -10.10 6.37 11.85
CA PHE A 119 -10.72 5.75 10.68
C PHE A 119 -12.21 6.01 10.68
N LEU A 120 -12.74 6.42 9.55
CA LEU A 120 -14.17 6.66 9.34
C LEU A 120 -14.63 5.84 8.13
N GLY A 121 -15.83 5.27 8.25
CA GLY A 121 -16.37 4.45 7.18
C GLY A 121 -17.57 3.62 7.61
N PRO A 122 -17.98 2.67 6.78
CA PRO A 122 -19.17 1.85 7.06
C PRO A 122 -18.97 0.88 8.22
N PRO A 123 -20.04 0.20 8.67
CA PRO A 123 -20.00 -0.63 9.90
C PRO A 123 -18.92 -1.71 9.92
N LYS A 124 -18.62 -2.30 8.78
CA LYS A 124 -17.62 -3.39 8.68
C LYS A 124 -16.19 -2.94 8.94
N LEU A 125 -15.94 -1.63 8.95
CA LEU A 125 -14.59 -1.07 9.12
C LEU A 125 -13.94 -1.53 10.43
N GLN A 126 -14.70 -1.52 11.53
CA GLN A 126 -14.17 -1.93 12.83
C GLN A 126 -13.73 -3.40 12.80
N ASN A 127 -14.52 -4.26 12.16
CA ASN A 127 -14.19 -5.69 12.02
C ASN A 127 -12.95 -5.88 11.14
N TYR A 128 -12.83 -5.09 10.08
CA TYR A 128 -11.65 -5.14 9.20
C TYR A 128 -10.38 -4.77 9.97
N LEU A 129 -10.43 -3.71 10.76
CA LEU A 129 -9.26 -3.29 11.54
C LEU A 129 -8.89 -4.31 12.62
N LYS A 130 -9.89 -4.98 13.22
CA LYS A 130 -9.63 -6.09 14.15
C LYS A 130 -8.96 -7.27 13.43
N ALA A 131 -9.42 -7.57 12.22
CA ALA A 131 -8.90 -8.70 11.44
C ALA A 131 -7.42 -8.49 11.06
N ILE A 132 -7.04 -7.29 10.66
CA ILE A 132 -5.63 -7.04 10.28
C ILE A 132 -4.69 -7.10 11.49
N ARG A 133 -5.20 -6.98 12.71
CA ARG A 133 -4.41 -7.16 13.93
C ARG A 133 -3.98 -8.62 14.15
N LEU A 134 -4.54 -9.56 13.39
CA LEU A 134 -4.09 -10.96 13.41
C LEU A 134 -2.69 -11.10 12.78
N PHE A 135 -2.26 -10.13 11.99
CA PHE A 135 -0.92 -10.15 11.40
C PHE A 135 0.12 -9.96 12.52
N PRO A 136 1.21 -10.74 12.51
CA PRO A 136 2.25 -10.54 13.52
C PRO A 136 3.01 -9.24 13.31
N GLY A 137 3.70 -8.82 14.35
CA GLY A 137 4.58 -7.66 14.27
C GLY A 137 3.92 -6.36 14.72
N PRO A 138 4.37 -5.23 14.17
CA PRO A 138 3.99 -3.90 14.69
C PRO A 138 2.51 -3.56 14.60
N LEU A 139 1.77 -4.17 13.69
CA LEU A 139 0.33 -3.89 13.52
C LEU A 139 -0.49 -4.14 14.78
N LYS A 140 -0.04 -5.08 15.62
CA LYS A 140 -0.77 -5.44 16.84
C LYS A 140 -0.81 -4.33 17.90
N ARG A 141 0.10 -3.38 17.84
CA ARG A 141 0.34 -2.43 18.93
C ARG A 141 -0.08 -0.99 18.66
N MET A 142 -0.67 -0.71 17.51
CA MET A 142 -1.03 0.66 17.17
C MET A 142 -2.45 1.00 17.69
N ASP A 143 -2.62 2.22 18.18
CA ASP A 143 -3.94 2.71 18.59
C ASP A 143 -4.70 3.19 17.35
N LEU A 144 -5.68 2.39 16.93
CA LEU A 144 -6.53 2.70 15.78
C LEU A 144 -7.90 3.10 16.30
N ALA A 145 -8.20 4.39 16.28
CA ALA A 145 -9.50 4.92 16.68
C ALA A 145 -10.47 4.81 15.51
N VAL A 146 -11.68 4.33 15.77
CA VAL A 146 -12.74 4.25 14.77
C VAL A 146 -13.88 5.15 15.18
N GLN A 147 -14.25 6.09 14.30
CA GLN A 147 -15.46 6.88 14.45
C GLN A 147 -16.62 6.04 13.96
N LEU A 148 -17.56 5.73 14.85
CA LEU A 148 -18.68 4.85 14.50
C LEU A 148 -19.56 5.49 13.41
N HIS A 149 -20.01 4.67 12.48
CA HIS A 149 -20.92 5.12 11.41
C HIS A 149 -22.26 5.62 11.97
N THR A 150 -22.62 5.17 13.16
CA THR A 150 -23.85 5.63 13.86
C THR A 150 -23.71 7.06 14.41
N GLU A 151 -22.46 7.55 14.51
CA GLU A 151 -22.21 8.96 14.82
C GLU A 151 -22.19 9.71 13.49
N PRO A 152 -23.25 10.39 13.10
CA PRO A 152 -23.35 10.89 11.74
C PRO A 152 -22.39 12.03 11.42
N GLU A 153 -21.83 12.67 12.44
CA GLU A 153 -20.98 13.83 12.26
C GLU A 153 -19.64 13.65 12.96
N TYR A 154 -18.56 13.82 12.20
CA TYR A 154 -17.20 13.92 12.70
C TYR A 154 -16.77 15.37 12.64
N LYS A 155 -16.11 15.85 13.68
CA LYS A 155 -15.67 17.25 13.73
C LYS A 155 -14.27 17.33 14.31
N ASP A 156 -13.42 18.13 13.69
CA ASP A 156 -12.10 18.46 14.21
C ASP A 156 -11.82 19.96 14.01
N GLU A 157 -10.55 20.35 14.08
CA GLU A 157 -10.14 21.78 14.03
C GLU A 157 -10.25 22.36 12.60
N THR A 158 -10.40 21.52 11.61
CA THR A 158 -10.38 21.91 10.19
C THR A 158 -11.76 21.87 9.56
N MET A 159 -12.48 20.77 9.80
CA MET A 159 -13.72 20.51 9.07
C MET A 159 -14.71 19.69 9.89
N THR A 160 -15.95 19.72 9.44
CA THR A 160 -17.01 18.85 9.90
C THR A 160 -17.40 17.93 8.76
N VAL A 161 -17.42 16.62 9.02
CA VAL A 161 -17.73 15.61 8.02
C VAL A 161 -19.03 14.91 8.39
N CYS A 162 -19.98 14.95 7.47
CA CYS A 162 -21.24 14.23 7.60
C CYS A 162 -21.08 12.88 6.88
N GLN A 163 -21.23 11.77 7.60
CA GLN A 163 -21.19 10.43 7.03
C GLN A 163 -22.58 10.06 6.52
N ILE A 164 -22.72 9.79 5.25
CA ILE A 164 -23.98 9.52 4.58
C ILE A 164 -24.01 8.08 4.12
N PRO A 165 -24.77 7.20 4.81
CA PRO A 165 -24.86 5.81 4.38
C PRO A 165 -25.76 5.66 3.16
N LEU A 166 -25.29 4.88 2.18
CA LEU A 166 -26.02 4.58 0.96
C LEU A 166 -26.12 3.05 0.82
N THR A 167 -27.31 2.54 0.72
CA THR A 167 -27.55 1.12 0.58
C THR A 167 -27.87 0.78 -0.86
N GLY A 168 -27.08 -0.10 -1.44
CA GLY A 168 -27.27 -0.53 -2.81
C GLY A 168 -28.18 -1.74 -2.91
N LYS A 169 -28.86 -1.86 -4.02
CA LYS A 169 -29.62 -3.05 -4.37
C LYS A 169 -28.67 -4.07 -4.98
N SER A 170 -28.79 -5.31 -4.53
CA SER A 170 -27.99 -6.40 -5.06
C SER A 170 -28.33 -6.60 -6.54
N LEU A 171 -27.31 -6.68 -7.40
CA LEU A 171 -27.48 -7.03 -8.78
C LEU A 171 -27.57 -8.57 -8.88
N ALA A 172 -28.74 -9.09 -9.23
CA ALA A 172 -28.97 -10.53 -9.28
C ALA A 172 -28.21 -11.23 -10.41
N ALA A 173 -27.64 -10.48 -11.34
CA ALA A 173 -27.00 -11.01 -12.55
C ALA A 173 -25.49 -11.24 -12.45
N GLU A 174 -24.89 -11.06 -11.28
CA GLU A 174 -23.43 -11.11 -11.14
C GLU A 174 -22.86 -12.52 -11.06
N SER A 175 -23.68 -13.54 -11.02
CA SER A 175 -23.20 -14.92 -10.97
C SER A 175 -23.08 -15.54 -12.37
N THR A 176 -22.46 -14.84 -13.28
CA THR A 176 -22.29 -15.32 -14.65
C THR A 176 -20.90 -15.90 -14.93
N PHE A 177 -20.34 -16.62 -13.95
CA PHE A 177 -19.16 -17.40 -14.24
C PHE A 177 -19.55 -18.62 -15.08
N PRO A 178 -18.86 -18.93 -16.18
CA PRO A 178 -19.09 -20.16 -16.88
C PRO A 178 -18.91 -21.32 -15.90
N GLN A 179 -19.88 -22.19 -15.85
CA GLN A 179 -19.79 -23.36 -14.98
C GLN A 179 -18.79 -24.36 -15.56
N SER A 180 -18.26 -25.20 -14.67
CA SER A 180 -17.30 -26.24 -15.06
C SER A 180 -17.90 -27.11 -16.16
N PRO A 181 -17.05 -27.65 -17.10
CA PRO A 181 -17.55 -28.54 -18.12
C PRO A 181 -18.29 -29.72 -17.51
N GLY A 182 -19.55 -29.93 -17.89
CA GLY A 182 -20.38 -30.95 -17.33
C GLY A 182 -21.65 -30.43 -16.69
N ALA A 183 -21.74 -29.13 -16.44
CA ALA A 183 -22.98 -28.54 -15.99
C ALA A 183 -23.72 -27.96 -17.19
N SER A 184 -24.79 -28.61 -17.59
CA SER A 184 -25.57 -28.09 -18.71
C SER A 184 -26.35 -26.87 -18.25
N PRO A 185 -26.39 -25.81 -19.07
CA PRO A 185 -27.21 -24.65 -18.76
C PRO A 185 -28.66 -24.98 -19.04
N GLN A 186 -29.32 -25.52 -18.07
CA GLN A 186 -30.76 -25.71 -18.19
C GLN A 186 -31.48 -24.63 -17.40
N GLY A 187 -32.22 -23.84 -18.13
CA GLY A 187 -32.95 -22.78 -17.52
C GLY A 187 -34.01 -23.28 -16.59
N GLY A 188 -34.10 -22.64 -15.50
CA GLY A 188 -35.34 -22.55 -14.81
C GLY A 188 -35.54 -23.31 -13.54
N ASN A 189 -34.66 -24.20 -13.16
CA ASN A 189 -34.86 -24.83 -11.86
C ASN A 189 -33.57 -24.84 -11.08
N SER A 190 -33.55 -24.08 -10.03
CA SER A 190 -32.44 -24.07 -9.12
C SER A 190 -32.18 -25.48 -8.63
N PRO A 191 -31.00 -25.99 -8.82
CA PRO A 191 -30.71 -27.31 -8.27
C PRO A 191 -30.70 -27.21 -6.76
N LYS A 192 -31.53 -28.03 -6.17
CA LYS A 192 -31.53 -28.16 -4.73
C LYS A 192 -30.19 -28.73 -4.28
N GLY A 193 -29.38 -27.85 -3.73
CA GLY A 193 -28.35 -28.25 -2.81
C GLY A 193 -27.21 -29.10 -3.31
N ASP A 194 -26.90 -29.01 -4.57
CA ASP A 194 -25.77 -29.81 -4.99
C ASP A 194 -24.48 -29.01 -4.85
N THR A 195 -23.73 -29.47 -3.90
CA THR A 195 -22.47 -28.90 -3.59
C THR A 195 -21.40 -29.55 -4.44
N GLY A 196 -21.20 -29.05 -5.64
CA GLY A 196 -20.06 -29.50 -6.40
C GLY A 196 -18.75 -29.22 -5.67
N PRO A 197 -17.69 -29.93 -6.00
CA PRO A 197 -16.42 -29.71 -5.33
C PRO A 197 -15.92 -28.29 -5.60
N GLY A 198 -15.86 -27.50 -4.58
CA GLY A 198 -15.46 -26.10 -4.68
C GLY A 198 -16.45 -25.11 -4.14
N SER A 199 -17.54 -25.56 -3.55
CA SER A 199 -18.42 -24.63 -2.88
C SER A 199 -17.75 -24.05 -1.62
N PRO A 200 -18.03 -22.78 -1.28
CA PRO A 200 -17.41 -22.20 -0.09
C PRO A 200 -17.68 -22.99 1.19
N ARG A 201 -18.81 -23.72 1.22
CA ARG A 201 -19.16 -24.55 2.37
C ARG A 201 -18.23 -25.74 2.54
N ALA A 202 -17.82 -26.35 1.44
CA ALA A 202 -16.92 -27.51 1.50
C ALA A 202 -15.54 -27.11 2.00
N ALA A 203 -15.06 -25.95 1.58
CA ALA A 203 -13.77 -25.44 2.05
C ALA A 203 -13.81 -25.09 3.54
N GLN A 204 -14.93 -24.52 4.01
CA GLN A 204 -15.09 -24.21 5.42
C GLN A 204 -15.15 -25.48 6.29
N GLN A 205 -15.86 -26.49 5.83
CA GLN A 205 -15.98 -27.75 6.58
C GLN A 205 -14.66 -28.49 6.68
N SER A 206 -13.88 -28.49 5.62
CA SER A 206 -12.60 -29.18 5.65
C SER A 206 -11.58 -28.52 6.60
N LEU A 207 -11.75 -27.24 6.88
CA LEU A 207 -10.87 -26.51 7.78
C LEU A 207 -11.30 -26.62 9.25
N GLU A 208 -12.61 -26.71 9.49
CA GLU A 208 -13.13 -26.82 10.87
C GLU A 208 -12.84 -28.18 11.50
N GLU A 209 -12.81 -29.23 10.68
CA GLU A 209 -12.59 -30.59 11.17
C GLU A 209 -11.22 -30.82 11.78
N GLY A 210 -10.28 -29.93 11.51
CA GLY A 210 -8.93 -30.13 11.93
C GLY A 210 -8.46 -29.41 13.19
N LYS A 211 -9.27 -28.55 13.76
CA LYS A 211 -8.80 -27.72 14.87
C LYS A 211 -9.25 -28.16 16.25
N GLY A 212 -10.17 -29.09 16.37
CA GLY A 212 -10.61 -29.58 17.66
C GLY A 212 -11.12 -28.54 18.65
N LYS A 213 -11.29 -27.33 18.20
CA LYS A 213 -11.86 -26.24 18.99
C LYS A 213 -13.14 -25.77 18.31
N GLU A 214 -14.22 -25.99 18.99
CA GLU A 214 -15.50 -25.43 18.56
C GLU A 214 -15.45 -23.92 18.75
N SER A 215 -15.20 -23.19 17.69
CA SER A 215 -15.53 -21.78 17.70
C SER A 215 -17.07 -21.68 17.76
N PRO A 216 -17.61 -20.70 18.47
CA PRO A 216 -19.08 -20.60 18.54
C PRO A 216 -19.62 -20.45 17.12
N LYS A 217 -20.39 -21.44 16.71
CA LYS A 217 -21.06 -21.42 15.42
C LYS A 217 -22.04 -20.26 15.44
N LYS A 218 -21.82 -19.30 14.56
CA LYS A 218 -22.83 -18.28 14.32
C LYS A 218 -24.11 -18.99 13.89
N THR A 219 -25.20 -18.61 14.48
CA THR A 219 -26.49 -19.20 14.10
C THR A 219 -26.72 -19.01 12.61
N GLY A 220 -27.46 -19.95 12.00
CA GLY A 220 -27.70 -19.91 10.57
C GLY A 220 -28.29 -18.60 10.08
N ASP A 221 -29.00 -17.90 10.95
CA ASP A 221 -29.61 -16.62 10.61
C ASP A 221 -28.58 -15.50 10.59
N GLU A 222 -27.56 -15.55 11.45
CA GLU A 222 -26.45 -14.57 11.44
C GLU A 222 -25.56 -14.75 10.21
N GLN A 223 -25.34 -16.00 9.80
CA GLN A 223 -24.57 -16.30 8.59
C GLN A 223 -25.36 -15.86 7.34
N LYS A 224 -26.66 -16.09 7.34
CA LYS A 224 -27.54 -15.63 6.26
C LYS A 224 -27.62 -14.11 6.21
N CYS A 225 -27.59 -13.45 7.37
CA CYS A 225 -27.64 -12.00 7.47
C CYS A 225 -26.32 -11.38 6.97
N ALA A 226 -25.18 -11.99 7.28
CA ALA A 226 -23.88 -11.52 6.80
C ALA A 226 -23.76 -11.63 5.27
N ARG A 227 -24.33 -12.67 4.70
CA ARG A 227 -24.33 -12.89 3.25
C ARG A 227 -25.36 -12.03 2.53
N ARG A 228 -26.44 -11.64 3.22
CA ARG A 228 -27.51 -10.84 2.66
C ARG A 228 -27.44 -9.37 3.02
N HIS A 229 -26.41 -8.96 3.77
CA HIS A 229 -26.25 -7.54 4.09
C HIS A 229 -26.13 -6.77 2.78
N PRO A 230 -27.05 -5.84 2.52
CA PRO A 230 -26.93 -5.06 1.32
C PRO A 230 -25.60 -4.32 1.34
N ASP A 231 -24.99 -4.22 0.19
CA ASP A 231 -23.72 -3.53 0.05
C ASP A 231 -23.91 -2.08 0.51
N LEU A 232 -23.06 -1.64 1.42
CA LEU A 232 -23.18 -0.32 2.02
C LEU A 232 -21.97 0.52 1.68
N VAL A 233 -22.24 1.72 1.15
CA VAL A 233 -21.23 2.72 0.85
C VAL A 233 -21.49 3.92 1.75
N THR A 234 -20.42 4.52 2.28
CA THR A 234 -20.52 5.77 3.03
C THR A 234 -19.96 6.91 2.18
N ALA A 235 -20.80 7.90 1.88
CA ALA A 235 -20.35 9.14 1.27
C ALA A 235 -19.95 10.11 2.36
N PHE A 236 -19.03 11.03 2.02
CA PHE A 236 -18.52 11.99 2.99
C PHE A 236 -18.76 13.41 2.47
N LEU A 237 -19.66 14.12 3.17
CA LEU A 237 -19.90 15.55 2.90
C LEU A 237 -19.05 16.34 3.88
N CYS A 238 -18.05 17.04 3.37
CA CYS A 238 -17.02 17.69 4.16
C CYS A 238 -17.20 19.20 4.11
N LYS A 239 -17.43 19.80 5.27
CA LYS A 239 -17.60 21.25 5.40
C LYS A 239 -16.36 21.82 6.09
N ILE A 240 -15.58 22.61 5.35
CA ILE A 240 -14.44 23.32 5.92
C ILE A 240 -14.97 24.39 6.87
N HIS A 241 -14.34 24.54 8.01
CA HIS A 241 -14.80 25.51 9.02
C HIS A 241 -14.71 26.94 8.48
N PRO A 242 -15.65 27.84 8.89
CA PRO A 242 -15.62 29.21 8.46
C PRO A 242 -14.35 29.93 8.90
N MET A 243 -13.98 30.95 8.13
CA MET A 243 -12.82 31.79 8.42
C MET A 243 -13.26 33.25 8.44
N GLU A 244 -12.86 33.97 9.48
CA GLU A 244 -13.16 35.37 9.62
C GLU A 244 -12.58 36.16 8.45
N GLY A 245 -13.31 37.18 8.02
CA GLY A 245 -12.84 38.13 7.03
C GLY A 245 -11.59 38.84 7.47
N GLU A 246 -10.78 39.27 6.54
CA GLU A 246 -9.56 40.05 6.79
C GLU A 246 -9.89 41.52 6.99
N PHE A 247 -9.23 42.16 7.97
CA PHE A 247 -9.30 43.57 8.18
C PHE A 247 -8.51 44.28 7.08
N LEU A 248 -9.15 45.28 6.43
CA LEU A 248 -8.58 46.04 5.31
C LEU A 248 -7.76 47.20 5.87
N ALA A 249 -6.52 46.93 6.26
CA ALA A 249 -5.63 47.90 6.94
C ALA A 249 -5.35 49.12 6.07
N ALA A 250 -5.13 48.94 4.76
CA ALA A 250 -4.85 50.06 3.87
C ALA A 250 -6.05 51.03 3.77
N LYS A 251 -7.25 50.47 3.67
CA LYS A 251 -8.48 51.26 3.60
C LYS A 251 -8.76 51.98 4.92
N ALA A 252 -8.49 51.31 6.04
CA ALA A 252 -8.60 51.88 7.37
C ALA A 252 -7.63 53.04 7.52
N GLN A 253 -6.41 52.93 7.02
CA GLN A 253 -5.41 54.00 7.06
C GLN A 253 -5.85 55.20 6.24
N GLU A 254 -6.45 54.95 5.06
CA GLU A 254 -7.01 56.04 4.21
C GLU A 254 -8.17 56.76 4.92
N MET A 255 -8.90 56.06 5.77
CA MET A 255 -10.00 56.64 6.55
C MET A 255 -9.52 57.31 7.84
N GLY A 256 -8.22 57.39 8.09
CA GLY A 256 -7.69 58.09 9.26
C GLY A 256 -7.67 57.28 10.55
N LEU A 257 -7.87 55.92 10.45
CA LEU A 257 -7.84 55.07 11.63
C LEU A 257 -6.41 54.85 12.12
N PRO A 258 -6.19 54.58 13.43
CA PRO A 258 -4.84 54.46 14.00
C PRO A 258 -4.15 53.08 13.66
N VAL A 259 -4.00 52.81 12.39
CA VAL A 259 -3.34 51.57 11.90
C VAL A 259 -1.87 51.61 12.32
N GLY A 260 -1.38 50.47 12.82
CA GLY A 260 0.00 50.33 13.28
C GLY A 260 0.20 50.73 14.75
N THR A 261 -0.85 51.11 15.44
CA THR A 261 -0.82 51.43 16.88
C THR A 261 -1.72 50.47 17.67
N PRO A 262 -1.49 50.31 18.99
CA PRO A 262 -2.38 49.43 19.78
C PRO A 262 -3.84 49.87 19.81
N ALA A 263 -4.15 51.14 19.52
CA ALA A 263 -5.53 51.65 19.53
C ALA A 263 -6.40 51.02 18.46
N ILE A 264 -5.78 50.38 17.39
CA ILE A 264 -6.54 49.72 16.33
C ILE A 264 -7.14 48.39 16.79
N LEU A 265 -6.57 47.76 17.81
CA LEU A 265 -6.95 46.40 18.21
C LEU A 265 -8.42 46.28 18.65
N PRO A 266 -8.95 47.16 19.52
CA PRO A 266 -10.38 47.09 19.86
C PRO A 266 -11.29 47.28 18.64
N ILE A 267 -10.89 48.13 17.70
CA ILE A 267 -11.63 48.42 16.49
C ILE A 267 -11.67 47.15 15.61
N ILE A 268 -10.54 46.50 15.41
CA ILE A 268 -10.45 45.27 14.64
C ILE A 268 -11.33 44.18 15.27
N THR A 269 -11.22 44.01 16.60
CA THR A 269 -11.98 42.99 17.33
C THR A 269 -13.48 43.20 17.17
N ALA A 270 -13.98 44.45 17.35
CA ALA A 270 -15.40 44.76 17.23
C ALA A 270 -15.91 44.50 15.81
N LEU A 271 -15.17 44.95 14.79
CA LEU A 271 -15.57 44.80 13.40
C LEU A 271 -15.58 43.34 12.97
N LYS A 272 -14.59 42.56 13.43
CA LYS A 272 -14.54 41.12 13.13
C LYS A 272 -15.66 40.34 13.80
N ASN A 273 -16.14 40.82 14.96
CA ASN A 273 -17.31 40.25 15.64
C ASN A 273 -18.64 40.65 15.00
N GLY A 274 -18.61 41.44 13.95
CA GLY A 274 -19.81 41.89 13.26
C GLY A 274 -20.47 43.09 13.91
N GLU A 275 -19.77 43.74 14.84
CA GLU A 275 -20.30 44.91 15.55
C GLU A 275 -19.85 46.22 14.88
N SER A 276 -20.75 47.15 14.69
CA SER A 276 -20.38 48.49 14.28
C SER A 276 -19.79 49.23 15.49
N ILE A 277 -18.88 50.16 15.21
CA ILE A 277 -18.18 50.91 16.26
C ILE A 277 -18.08 52.38 15.82
N THR A 278 -18.13 53.29 16.77
CA THR A 278 -17.99 54.72 16.53
C THR A 278 -16.56 55.13 16.89
N PHE A 279 -15.87 55.79 15.94
CA PHE A 279 -14.53 56.34 16.14
C PHE A 279 -14.49 57.77 15.65
N GLU A 280 -14.17 58.67 16.55
CA GLU A 280 -14.12 60.14 16.30
C GLU A 280 -15.37 60.65 15.60
N GLY A 281 -16.56 60.23 16.09
CA GLY A 281 -17.85 60.66 15.55
C GLY A 281 -18.29 59.99 14.27
N ARG A 282 -17.51 59.08 13.74
CA ARG A 282 -17.78 58.35 12.50
C ARG A 282 -18.15 56.91 12.83
N GLU A 283 -19.25 56.45 12.28
CA GLU A 283 -19.70 55.09 12.47
C GLU A 283 -18.99 54.18 11.46
N LEU A 284 -18.34 53.12 11.96
CA LEU A 284 -17.60 52.16 11.16
C LEU A 284 -18.37 50.85 11.11
N PHE A 285 -18.59 50.32 9.88
CA PHE A 285 -19.32 49.08 9.68
C PHE A 285 -18.38 47.97 9.20
N PRO A 286 -18.64 46.72 9.63
CA PRO A 286 -17.78 45.60 9.19
C PRO A 286 -17.69 45.46 7.68
N GLU A 287 -18.77 45.74 6.95
CA GLU A 287 -18.82 45.63 5.48
C GLU A 287 -17.87 46.60 4.77
N GLU A 288 -17.51 47.70 5.43
CA GLU A 288 -16.60 48.69 4.86
C GLU A 288 -15.12 48.32 5.05
N LEU A 289 -14.79 47.73 6.20
CA LEU A 289 -13.40 47.58 6.63
C LEU A 289 -12.95 46.14 6.78
N CYS A 290 -13.85 45.19 6.57
CA CYS A 290 -13.52 43.79 6.58
C CYS A 290 -14.03 43.07 5.33
N THR A 291 -13.28 42.11 4.82
CA THR A 291 -13.82 41.21 3.81
C THR A 291 -14.89 40.32 4.45
N PRO A 292 -15.86 39.81 3.68
CA PRO A 292 -16.89 38.96 4.27
C PRO A 292 -16.29 37.71 4.91
N THR A 293 -16.94 37.20 5.96
CA THR A 293 -16.60 35.91 6.55
C THR A 293 -16.79 34.83 5.51
N ASP A 294 -15.77 34.03 5.29
CA ASP A 294 -15.83 32.90 4.39
C ASP A 294 -16.55 31.77 5.13
N PRO A 295 -17.72 31.33 4.67
CA PRO A 295 -18.44 30.23 5.37
C PRO A 295 -17.77 28.89 5.26
N GLY A 296 -16.77 28.76 4.42
CA GLY A 296 -16.03 27.55 4.17
C GLY A 296 -16.59 26.76 3.00
N PRO A 297 -15.71 26.27 2.15
CA PRO A 297 -16.15 25.43 1.03
C PRO A 297 -16.63 24.06 1.51
N VAL A 298 -17.52 23.46 0.71
CA VAL A 298 -18.03 22.10 0.96
C VAL A 298 -17.60 21.24 -0.20
N PHE A 299 -17.09 20.04 0.12
CA PHE A 299 -16.83 19.05 -0.92
C PHE A 299 -17.43 17.71 -0.53
N LEU A 300 -17.79 16.94 -1.54
CA LEU A 300 -18.43 15.64 -1.38
C LEU A 300 -17.56 14.56 -2.00
N VAL A 301 -17.30 13.50 -1.24
CA VAL A 301 -16.62 12.30 -1.75
C VAL A 301 -17.67 11.19 -1.82
N LEU A 302 -17.89 10.67 -3.02
CA LEU A 302 -18.92 9.68 -3.28
C LEU A 302 -18.36 8.54 -4.09
N GLU A 303 -18.53 7.33 -3.59
CA GLU A 303 -18.34 6.12 -4.38
C GLU A 303 -19.71 5.57 -4.77
N CYS A 304 -19.96 5.42 -6.07
CA CYS A 304 -21.17 4.76 -6.58
C CYS A 304 -20.68 3.58 -7.44
N PRO A 305 -20.49 2.41 -6.86
CA PRO A 305 -19.75 1.34 -7.55
C PRO A 305 -20.53 0.67 -8.69
N HIS A 306 -21.85 0.69 -8.67
CA HIS A 306 -22.67 0.13 -9.74
C HIS A 306 -24.07 0.73 -9.71
N GLU A 307 -24.88 0.40 -10.71
CA GLU A 307 -26.21 1.00 -10.90
C GLU A 307 -27.19 0.75 -9.74
N GLY A 308 -26.94 -0.29 -8.94
CA GLY A 308 -27.77 -0.58 -7.77
C GLY A 308 -27.74 0.50 -6.69
N PHE A 309 -26.77 1.40 -6.73
CA PHE A 309 -26.68 2.53 -5.79
C PHE A 309 -27.28 3.83 -6.31
N VAL A 310 -27.62 3.89 -7.60
CA VAL A 310 -28.04 5.15 -8.22
C VAL A 310 -29.29 5.72 -7.54
N ASP A 311 -30.28 4.87 -7.27
CA ASP A 311 -31.52 5.32 -6.60
C ASP A 311 -31.22 5.89 -5.21
N ALA A 312 -30.35 5.23 -4.45
CA ALA A 312 -29.98 5.71 -3.09
C ALA A 312 -29.30 7.07 -3.16
N VAL A 313 -28.46 7.29 -4.16
CA VAL A 313 -27.78 8.57 -4.36
C VAL A 313 -28.81 9.65 -4.73
N CYS A 314 -29.68 9.36 -5.69
CA CYS A 314 -30.64 10.34 -6.22
C CYS A 314 -31.72 10.72 -5.20
N GLU A 315 -32.08 9.78 -4.33
CA GLU A 315 -33.15 9.98 -3.33
C GLU A 315 -32.65 10.51 -2.00
N ASN A 316 -31.34 10.60 -1.80
CA ASN A 316 -30.76 11.01 -0.52
C ASN A 316 -31.12 12.46 -0.20
N GLU A 317 -31.73 12.69 0.95
CA GLU A 317 -32.21 14.00 1.36
C GLU A 317 -31.09 14.99 1.65
N THR A 318 -29.95 14.53 2.18
CA THR A 318 -28.82 15.40 2.46
C THR A 318 -28.23 15.95 1.16
N PHE A 319 -28.10 15.12 0.12
CA PHE A 319 -27.65 15.60 -1.17
C PHE A 319 -28.64 16.61 -1.77
N ARG A 320 -29.94 16.33 -1.62
CA ARG A 320 -30.98 17.21 -2.16
C ARG A 320 -30.91 18.62 -1.55
N ARG A 321 -30.60 18.71 -0.26
CA ARG A 321 -30.45 20.01 0.42
C ARG A 321 -29.36 20.86 -0.23
N TYR A 322 -28.31 20.23 -0.76
CA TYR A 322 -27.20 20.91 -1.41
C TYR A 322 -27.46 21.15 -2.90
N GLN A 323 -28.64 20.78 -3.39
CA GLN A 323 -29.04 20.93 -4.80
C GLN A 323 -30.19 21.92 -4.94
N GLU A 324 -30.62 22.58 -3.86
CA GLU A 324 -31.76 23.50 -3.86
C GLU A 324 -31.41 24.94 -4.22
N GLY A 325 -30.13 25.25 -4.41
CA GLY A 325 -29.67 26.58 -4.78
C GLY A 325 -29.58 27.55 -3.61
N VAL A 326 -29.67 27.08 -2.37
CA VAL A 326 -29.54 27.91 -1.17
C VAL A 326 -28.07 28.32 -1.01
N PRO A 327 -27.76 29.62 -0.83
CA PRO A 327 -26.34 30.02 -0.73
C PRO A 327 -25.55 29.37 0.39
N GLU A 328 -26.20 29.01 1.51
CA GLU A 328 -25.53 28.35 2.64
C GLU A 328 -25.26 26.89 2.38
N HIS A 329 -25.87 26.30 1.35
CA HIS A 329 -25.75 24.88 1.00
C HIS A 329 -25.25 24.73 -0.44
N GLN A 330 -24.01 25.17 -0.68
CA GLN A 330 -23.35 25.06 -1.98
C GLN A 330 -22.20 24.06 -1.89
N VAL A 331 -22.07 23.18 -2.88
CA VAL A 331 -20.94 22.25 -2.96
C VAL A 331 -19.94 22.80 -3.98
N ALA A 332 -18.70 22.96 -3.57
CA ALA A 332 -17.64 23.45 -4.46
C ALA A 332 -17.10 22.32 -5.36
N LEU A 333 -17.08 21.09 -4.86
CA LEU A 333 -16.45 19.97 -5.56
C LEU A 333 -17.14 18.66 -5.17
N VAL A 334 -17.50 17.86 -6.18
CA VAL A 334 -17.94 16.47 -5.99
C VAL A 334 -16.88 15.57 -6.59
N ILE A 335 -16.38 14.65 -5.77
CA ILE A 335 -15.41 13.64 -6.21
C ILE A 335 -16.17 12.34 -6.42
N HIS A 336 -16.24 11.89 -7.68
CA HIS A 336 -16.98 10.71 -8.10
C HIS A 336 -16.03 9.54 -8.27
N MET A 337 -16.07 8.57 -7.36
CA MET A 337 -15.40 7.29 -7.54
C MET A 337 -16.43 6.35 -8.17
N THR A 338 -16.58 6.47 -9.49
CA THR A 338 -17.78 6.05 -10.21
C THR A 338 -17.39 5.50 -11.58
N PRO A 339 -17.83 4.28 -11.94
CA PRO A 339 -17.51 3.72 -13.27
C PRO A 339 -18.29 4.41 -14.39
N GLU A 340 -17.82 4.23 -15.61
CA GLU A 340 -18.45 4.84 -16.80
C GLU A 340 -19.91 4.42 -16.95
N SER A 341 -20.25 3.18 -16.61
CA SER A 341 -21.62 2.67 -16.70
C SER A 341 -22.60 3.49 -15.85
N VAL A 342 -22.17 3.93 -14.67
CA VAL A 342 -22.99 4.78 -13.80
C VAL A 342 -23.02 6.21 -14.33
N LEU A 343 -21.90 6.71 -14.84
CA LEU A 343 -21.85 8.05 -15.43
C LEU A 343 -22.77 8.17 -16.65
N ARG A 344 -23.05 7.08 -17.36
CA ARG A 344 -23.98 7.06 -18.48
C ARG A 344 -25.45 7.02 -18.04
N ASP A 345 -25.72 6.64 -16.80
CA ASP A 345 -27.08 6.53 -16.28
C ASP A 345 -27.71 7.92 -16.22
N GLY A 346 -28.86 8.08 -16.90
CA GLY A 346 -29.54 9.37 -16.97
C GLY A 346 -29.96 9.93 -15.62
N ARG A 347 -30.32 9.05 -14.68
CA ARG A 347 -30.67 9.48 -13.31
C ARG A 347 -29.47 10.09 -12.60
N TYR A 348 -28.30 9.47 -12.73
CA TYR A 348 -27.07 9.98 -12.12
C TYR A 348 -26.67 11.30 -12.78
N GLN A 349 -26.80 11.43 -14.09
CA GLN A 349 -26.49 12.67 -14.81
C GLN A 349 -27.38 13.81 -14.36
N GLN A 350 -28.68 13.56 -14.17
CA GLN A 350 -29.62 14.56 -13.64
C GLN A 350 -29.23 14.97 -12.22
N TRP A 351 -28.81 14.00 -11.40
CA TRP A 351 -28.34 14.27 -10.03
C TRP A 351 -27.12 15.20 -10.07
N MET A 352 -26.17 14.97 -10.96
CA MET A 352 -25.01 15.84 -11.13
C MET A 352 -25.42 17.26 -11.53
N GLU A 353 -26.35 17.35 -12.46
CA GLU A 353 -26.85 18.68 -12.95
C GLU A 353 -27.48 19.51 -11.82
N ARG A 354 -28.13 18.86 -10.86
CA ARG A 354 -28.85 19.55 -9.79
C ARG A 354 -27.96 20.38 -8.88
N PHE A 355 -26.66 20.11 -8.82
CA PHE A 355 -25.72 20.92 -8.04
C PHE A 355 -25.53 22.31 -8.63
N GLY A 356 -25.80 22.49 -9.93
CA GLY A 356 -25.68 23.78 -10.60
C GLY A 356 -24.29 24.04 -11.16
N PRO A 357 -24.11 25.16 -11.84
CA PRO A 357 -22.85 25.45 -12.57
C PRO A 357 -21.67 25.81 -11.68
N GLY A 358 -21.88 26.10 -10.42
CA GLY A 358 -20.80 26.46 -9.49
C GLY A 358 -20.05 25.27 -8.89
N THR A 359 -20.49 24.04 -9.17
CA THR A 359 -19.90 22.83 -8.61
C THR A 359 -18.98 22.18 -9.63
N GLN A 360 -17.74 21.91 -9.22
CA GLN A 360 -16.77 21.14 -10.02
C GLN A 360 -17.01 19.66 -9.80
N HIS A 361 -16.79 18.85 -10.84
CA HIS A 361 -16.94 17.40 -10.77
C HIS A 361 -15.63 16.73 -11.17
N LEU A 362 -15.05 15.97 -10.25
CA LEU A 362 -13.85 15.18 -10.48
C LEU A 362 -14.25 13.71 -10.57
N VAL A 363 -13.83 13.02 -11.62
CA VAL A 363 -14.14 11.61 -11.86
C VAL A 363 -12.89 10.77 -11.74
N LEU A 364 -12.94 9.75 -10.89
CA LEU A 364 -11.87 8.76 -10.67
C LEU A 364 -12.43 7.38 -10.96
N ASN A 365 -11.92 6.72 -12.00
CA ASN A 365 -12.34 5.35 -12.34
C ASN A 365 -11.28 4.67 -13.20
N GLU A 366 -11.59 3.46 -13.67
CA GLU A 366 -10.65 2.64 -14.44
C GLU A 366 -10.27 3.21 -15.80
N ASN A 367 -10.99 4.20 -16.29
CA ASN A 367 -10.64 4.87 -17.56
C ASN A 367 -9.49 5.87 -17.42
N SER A 368 -8.93 5.98 -16.22
CA SER A 368 -7.73 6.79 -16.01
C SER A 368 -6.53 6.19 -16.73
N SER A 369 -5.76 7.06 -17.40
CA SER A 369 -4.51 6.68 -18.05
C SER A 369 -3.29 7.15 -17.25
N ALA A 370 -3.47 7.54 -16.00
CA ALA A 370 -2.41 8.10 -15.17
C ALA A 370 -1.31 7.06 -14.86
N VAL A 371 -0.06 7.51 -14.93
CA VAL A 371 1.09 6.73 -14.46
C VAL A 371 1.42 7.17 -13.03
N HIS A 372 1.29 6.25 -12.09
CA HIS A 372 1.45 6.56 -10.66
C HIS A 372 2.88 6.33 -10.17
N ASN A 373 3.66 5.47 -10.85
CA ASN A 373 5.01 5.07 -10.45
C ASN A 373 6.03 5.43 -11.54
N PRO A 374 6.28 6.71 -11.81
CA PRO A 374 7.20 7.09 -12.90
C PRO A 374 8.63 6.60 -12.70
N ARG A 375 9.09 6.46 -11.45
CA ARG A 375 10.43 5.92 -11.19
C ARG A 375 10.57 4.47 -11.61
N SER A 376 9.52 3.67 -11.47
CA SER A 376 9.52 2.28 -11.95
C SER A 376 9.69 2.25 -13.46
N TYR A 377 8.98 3.12 -14.18
CA TYR A 377 9.10 3.21 -15.64
C TYR A 377 10.48 3.69 -16.05
N LYS A 378 11.03 4.68 -15.33
CA LYS A 378 12.36 5.20 -15.60
C LYS A 378 13.43 4.11 -15.45
N ILE A 379 13.43 3.43 -14.30
CA ILE A 379 14.42 2.40 -14.00
C ILE A 379 14.31 1.26 -15.02
N GLN A 380 13.08 0.82 -15.31
CA GLN A 380 12.90 -0.30 -16.24
C GLN A 380 13.30 0.09 -17.67
N THR A 381 13.02 1.31 -18.10
CA THR A 381 13.45 1.81 -19.41
C THR A 381 14.98 1.80 -19.50
N GLN A 382 15.66 2.24 -18.45
CA GLN A 382 17.13 2.30 -18.42
C GLN A 382 17.74 0.89 -18.34
N LEU A 383 17.14 -0.01 -17.55
CA LEU A 383 17.59 -1.42 -17.49
C LEU A 383 17.36 -2.12 -18.83
N ASN A 384 16.29 -1.78 -19.54
CA ASN A 384 16.00 -2.32 -20.86
C ASN A 384 17.12 -2.03 -21.86
N LEU A 385 17.79 -0.88 -21.73
CA LEU A 385 18.95 -0.53 -22.58
C LEU A 385 20.09 -1.53 -22.37
N ILE A 386 20.21 -2.12 -21.19
CA ILE A 386 21.25 -3.09 -20.88
C ILE A 386 20.90 -4.47 -21.48
N HIS A 387 19.66 -4.94 -21.25
CA HIS A 387 19.24 -6.25 -21.73
C HIS A 387 17.71 -6.28 -21.89
N PRO A 388 17.22 -6.15 -23.13
CA PRO A 388 15.76 -6.05 -23.37
C PRO A 388 14.95 -7.26 -22.95
N GLU A 389 15.50 -8.47 -23.03
CA GLU A 389 14.76 -9.69 -22.67
C GLU A 389 14.67 -9.88 -21.15
N ILE A 390 15.78 -9.64 -20.44
CA ILE A 390 15.80 -9.77 -18.97
C ILE A 390 15.01 -8.63 -18.33
N PHE A 391 15.09 -7.44 -18.93
CA PHE A 391 14.37 -6.26 -18.42
C PHE A 391 13.39 -5.76 -19.48
N PRO A 392 12.23 -6.40 -19.62
CA PRO A 392 11.24 -5.93 -20.61
C PRO A 392 10.66 -4.59 -20.20
N LEU A 393 10.23 -3.82 -21.20
CA LEU A 393 9.59 -2.52 -20.93
C LEU A 393 8.24 -2.73 -20.23
N LEU A 394 7.92 -1.82 -19.33
CA LEU A 394 6.62 -1.82 -18.67
C LEU A 394 5.53 -1.41 -19.63
N THR A 395 4.33 -1.92 -19.41
CA THR A 395 3.16 -1.61 -20.21
C THR A 395 2.15 -0.85 -19.37
N THR A 396 1.16 -0.26 -20.04
CA THR A 396 0.02 0.38 -19.36
C THR A 396 -1.25 -0.39 -19.73
N TYR A 397 -2.01 -0.78 -18.72
CA TYR A 397 -3.34 -1.35 -18.95
C TYR A 397 -4.28 -0.21 -19.31
N GLN A 398 -5.02 -0.37 -20.40
CA GLN A 398 -6.01 0.62 -20.81
C GLN A 398 -7.40 -0.01 -20.78
N SER A 399 -8.34 0.70 -20.18
CA SER A 399 -9.72 0.29 -20.18
C SER A 399 -10.28 0.35 -21.60
N LYS A 400 -11.10 -0.64 -21.94
CA LYS A 400 -11.78 -0.69 -23.24
C LYS A 400 -13.12 0.02 -23.21
N GLU A 401 -13.55 0.53 -22.07
CA GLU A 401 -14.81 1.25 -21.95
C GLU A 401 -14.72 2.63 -22.59
N ALA A 402 -15.74 2.99 -23.37
CA ALA A 402 -15.86 4.33 -23.92
C ALA A 402 -16.18 5.33 -22.81
N GLU A 403 -15.63 6.53 -22.91
CA GLU A 403 -15.92 7.59 -21.96
C GLU A 403 -17.38 8.03 -22.08
N ALA A 404 -18.03 8.18 -20.92
CA ALA A 404 -19.39 8.67 -20.85
C ALA A 404 -19.44 10.15 -21.24
N ALA A 405 -20.43 10.53 -22.05
CA ALA A 405 -20.73 11.93 -22.30
C ALA A 405 -21.61 12.45 -21.17
N CYS A 406 -21.13 13.45 -20.45
CA CYS A 406 -21.86 14.02 -19.30
C CYS A 406 -22.40 15.41 -19.65
N PRO A 407 -23.61 15.73 -19.15
CA PRO A 407 -24.19 17.05 -19.43
C PRO A 407 -23.50 18.20 -18.70
N VAL A 408 -22.77 17.90 -17.62
CA VAL A 408 -21.99 18.90 -16.89
C VAL A 408 -20.51 18.70 -17.22
N PRO A 409 -19.70 19.79 -17.16
CA PRO A 409 -18.26 19.62 -17.34
C PRO A 409 -17.68 18.76 -16.21
N ILE A 410 -16.86 17.79 -16.61
CA ILE A 410 -16.16 16.92 -15.63
C ILE A 410 -14.65 17.04 -15.87
N VAL A 411 -13.90 16.83 -14.80
CA VAL A 411 -12.44 16.74 -14.85
C VAL A 411 -12.08 15.30 -14.51
N ARG A 412 -11.36 14.64 -15.42
CA ARG A 412 -10.91 13.28 -15.17
C ARG A 412 -9.63 13.30 -14.37
N GLY A 413 -9.55 12.42 -13.37
CA GLY A 413 -8.42 12.38 -12.45
C GLY A 413 -7.12 12.00 -13.12
N GLU A 414 -6.07 12.68 -12.70
CA GLU A 414 -4.69 12.40 -13.07
C GLU A 414 -3.89 12.35 -11.76
N CYS A 415 -2.85 11.52 -11.73
CA CYS A 415 -2.02 11.46 -10.52
C CYS A 415 -1.44 12.85 -10.22
N LEU A 416 -1.64 13.31 -8.97
CA LEU A 416 -1.19 14.60 -8.44
C LEU A 416 -1.96 15.82 -8.95
N LEU A 417 -3.04 15.63 -9.71
CA LEU A 417 -3.95 16.72 -10.05
C LEU A 417 -4.47 17.35 -8.76
N LYS A 418 -4.45 18.69 -8.67
CA LYS A 418 -4.75 19.42 -7.46
C LYS A 418 -5.85 20.45 -7.70
N TYR A 419 -6.76 20.58 -6.73
CA TYR A 419 -7.77 21.62 -6.71
C TYR A 419 -7.77 22.33 -5.35
N HIS A 420 -7.51 23.64 -5.38
CA HIS A 420 -7.55 24.48 -4.15
C HIS A 420 -8.97 24.89 -3.86
N LEU A 421 -9.45 24.49 -2.67
CA LEU A 421 -10.76 24.88 -2.18
C LEU A 421 -10.70 26.24 -1.47
N ARG A 422 -9.59 26.51 -0.78
CA ARG A 422 -9.39 27.75 -0.06
C ARG A 422 -7.89 28.12 -0.08
N PRO A 423 -7.52 29.26 -0.66
CA PRO A 423 -8.36 30.11 -1.51
C PRO A 423 -8.70 29.39 -2.79
N GLN A 424 -9.90 29.61 -3.32
CA GLN A 424 -10.36 28.93 -4.53
C GLN A 424 -9.49 29.31 -5.72
N GLN A 425 -9.01 28.30 -6.44
CA GLN A 425 -8.17 28.46 -7.63
C GLN A 425 -8.62 27.45 -8.69
N GLU A 426 -8.13 27.61 -9.89
CA GLU A 426 -8.38 26.66 -10.98
C GLU A 426 -7.58 25.38 -10.74
N TRP A 427 -7.95 24.34 -11.48
CA TRP A 427 -7.26 23.07 -11.44
C TRP A 427 -5.78 23.26 -11.77
N GLN A 428 -4.92 22.64 -10.98
CA GLN A 428 -3.46 22.75 -11.13
C GLN A 428 -2.87 21.40 -11.53
N ARG A 429 -2.13 21.42 -12.64
CA ARG A 429 -1.48 20.24 -13.18
C ARG A 429 0.03 20.30 -13.10
N ASP A 430 0.58 21.26 -12.37
CA ASP A 430 2.03 21.50 -12.29
C ASP A 430 2.80 20.29 -11.76
N ALA A 431 2.20 19.53 -10.83
CA ALA A 431 2.81 18.37 -10.22
C ALA A 431 2.54 17.07 -10.99
N VAL A 432 1.63 17.11 -11.98
CA VAL A 432 1.29 15.92 -12.78
C VAL A 432 2.54 15.47 -13.56
N THR A 433 2.95 14.24 -13.34
CA THR A 433 4.20 13.72 -13.89
C THR A 433 3.95 13.18 -15.30
N VAL A 434 4.76 13.66 -16.24
CA VAL A 434 4.78 13.11 -17.59
C VAL A 434 5.84 12.01 -17.64
N CYS A 435 5.44 10.81 -18.03
CA CYS A 435 6.33 9.67 -18.15
C CYS A 435 6.87 9.63 -19.58
N ASP A 436 8.10 10.16 -19.77
CA ASP A 436 8.71 10.31 -21.10
C ASP A 436 9.89 9.34 -21.26
N PRO A 437 9.70 8.22 -22.00
CA PRO A 437 10.80 7.26 -22.17
C PRO A 437 12.04 7.85 -22.84
N ASP A 438 11.88 8.79 -23.77
CA ASP A 438 13.03 9.40 -24.47
C ASP A 438 13.92 10.17 -23.51
N THR A 439 13.33 10.87 -22.52
CA THR A 439 14.07 11.56 -21.47
C THR A 439 14.84 10.55 -20.60
N PHE A 440 14.20 9.45 -20.24
CA PHE A 440 14.84 8.41 -19.43
C PHE A 440 16.04 7.78 -20.14
N VAL A 441 15.90 7.52 -21.45
CA VAL A 441 16.98 7.00 -22.28
C VAL A 441 18.13 8.01 -22.36
N SER A 442 17.84 9.29 -22.63
CA SER A 442 18.85 10.35 -22.68
C SER A 442 19.65 10.48 -21.38
N GLU A 443 18.94 10.45 -20.26
CA GLU A 443 19.60 10.56 -18.94
C GLU A 443 20.57 9.41 -18.70
N ALA A 444 20.21 8.19 -19.11
CA ALA A 444 21.08 7.02 -18.96
C ALA A 444 22.31 7.12 -19.89
N LEU A 445 22.07 7.50 -21.15
CA LEU A 445 23.16 7.61 -22.15
C LEU A 445 24.17 8.69 -21.79
N ASP A 446 23.78 9.72 -21.03
CA ASP A 446 24.66 10.78 -20.58
C ASP A 446 25.50 10.38 -19.37
N LEU A 447 25.23 9.25 -18.72
CA LEU A 447 25.98 8.80 -17.55
C LEU A 447 27.41 8.38 -17.97
N PRO A 448 28.45 8.73 -17.18
CA PRO A 448 29.81 8.31 -17.48
C PRO A 448 29.94 6.81 -17.59
N ASP A 449 30.62 6.35 -18.64
CA ASP A 449 30.94 4.94 -18.90
C ASP A 449 29.75 4.04 -19.23
N PHE A 450 28.49 4.51 -19.11
CA PHE A 450 27.32 3.65 -19.28
C PHE A 450 27.27 3.06 -20.70
N GLN A 451 27.38 3.87 -21.73
CA GLN A 451 27.33 3.40 -23.13
C GLN A 451 28.45 2.42 -23.43
N THR A 452 29.64 2.69 -22.94
CA THR A 452 30.81 1.83 -23.13
C THR A 452 30.60 0.48 -22.46
N ARG A 453 30.12 0.47 -21.23
CA ARG A 453 29.85 -0.78 -20.47
C ARG A 453 28.72 -1.59 -21.11
N VAL A 454 27.66 -0.92 -21.60
CA VAL A 454 26.57 -1.59 -22.31
C VAL A 454 27.09 -2.27 -23.58
N LYS A 455 27.91 -1.56 -24.37
CA LYS A 455 28.49 -2.09 -25.60
C LYS A 455 29.36 -3.32 -25.29
N GLU A 456 30.26 -3.21 -24.31
CA GLU A 456 31.12 -4.32 -23.88
C GLU A 456 30.29 -5.52 -23.41
N CYS A 457 29.21 -5.27 -22.67
CA CYS A 457 28.29 -6.28 -22.20
C CYS A 457 27.62 -7.02 -23.37
N LYS A 458 27.13 -6.29 -24.36
CA LYS A 458 26.47 -6.88 -25.53
C LYS A 458 27.43 -7.73 -26.33
N GLU A 459 28.67 -7.28 -26.47
CA GLU A 459 29.73 -8.04 -27.16
C GLU A 459 30.03 -9.34 -26.41
N SER A 460 30.14 -9.26 -25.08
CA SER A 460 30.34 -10.42 -24.22
C SER A 460 29.20 -11.42 -24.33
N LEU A 461 27.97 -10.94 -24.41
CA LEU A 461 26.76 -11.77 -24.50
C LEU A 461 26.65 -12.50 -25.85
N SER A 462 27.21 -11.93 -26.93
CA SER A 462 27.18 -12.56 -28.23
C SER A 462 27.94 -13.88 -28.27
N ALA A 463 28.89 -14.11 -27.34
CA ALA A 463 29.63 -15.34 -27.18
C ALA A 463 28.91 -16.39 -26.33
N VAL A 464 27.80 -16.03 -25.70
CA VAL A 464 27.02 -16.94 -24.85
C VAL A 464 26.04 -17.73 -25.73
N PRO A 465 25.93 -19.07 -25.55
CA PRO A 465 24.94 -19.84 -26.31
C PRO A 465 23.52 -19.32 -26.08
N GLY A 466 22.71 -19.36 -27.11
CA GLY A 466 21.33 -18.90 -27.02
C GLY A 466 20.50 -19.72 -26.03
N ASN A 467 19.43 -19.12 -25.56
CA ASN A 467 18.55 -19.70 -24.56
C ASN A 467 17.84 -20.94 -25.12
N VAL A 468 18.08 -22.12 -24.53
CA VAL A 468 17.61 -23.41 -25.05
C VAL A 468 16.21 -23.77 -24.47
N GLY A 469 15.79 -23.18 -23.39
CA GLY A 469 14.51 -23.50 -22.75
C GLY A 469 13.72 -22.25 -22.38
N ALA A 470 12.42 -22.27 -22.71
CA ALA A 470 11.54 -21.17 -22.39
C ALA A 470 11.06 -21.19 -20.93
N TYR A 471 11.05 -22.37 -20.31
CA TYR A 471 10.49 -22.56 -18.97
C TYR A 471 11.41 -23.42 -18.10
N PRO A 472 11.44 -23.17 -16.78
CA PRO A 472 10.67 -22.16 -16.07
C PRO A 472 11.18 -20.75 -16.34
N GLU A 473 10.26 -19.82 -16.27
CA GLU A 473 10.57 -18.39 -16.39
C GLU A 473 10.22 -17.73 -15.04
N ILE A 474 11.14 -16.98 -14.49
CA ILE A 474 10.96 -16.31 -13.21
C ILE A 474 10.77 -14.82 -13.47
N VAL A 475 9.68 -14.24 -12.97
CA VAL A 475 9.43 -12.80 -13.04
C VAL A 475 9.40 -12.27 -11.62
N PHE A 476 10.32 -11.37 -11.30
CA PHE A 476 10.38 -10.74 -9.98
C PHE A 476 9.45 -9.53 -9.99
N LEU A 477 8.32 -9.65 -9.30
CA LEU A 477 7.31 -8.58 -9.25
C LEU A 477 7.53 -7.62 -8.08
N GLY A 478 8.17 -8.10 -7.01
CA GLY A 478 8.52 -7.26 -5.87
C GLY A 478 9.76 -7.81 -5.19
N THR A 479 10.76 -6.95 -5.02
CA THR A 479 12.08 -7.36 -4.55
C THR A 479 12.54 -6.61 -3.30
N GLY A 480 11.65 -5.82 -2.70
CA GLY A 480 11.93 -5.07 -1.47
C GLY A 480 11.29 -5.66 -0.25
N SER A 481 11.59 -5.07 0.91
CA SER A 481 11.15 -5.57 2.19
C SER A 481 10.28 -4.56 2.94
N ALA A 482 9.46 -5.07 3.85
CA ALA A 482 8.68 -4.36 4.87
C ALA A 482 7.48 -3.57 4.33
N ILE A 483 7.71 -2.51 3.56
CA ILE A 483 6.63 -1.68 3.01
C ILE A 483 6.93 -1.34 1.55
N PRO A 484 5.88 -1.16 0.72
CA PRO A 484 6.15 -0.74 -0.67
C PRO A 484 6.85 0.61 -0.72
N MET A 485 7.87 0.71 -1.56
CA MET A 485 8.64 1.94 -1.72
C MET A 485 8.76 2.30 -3.20
N LYS A 486 9.29 3.48 -3.44
CA LYS A 486 9.39 4.06 -4.78
C LYS A 486 10.21 3.22 -5.76
N ILE A 487 11.24 2.53 -5.27
CA ILE A 487 12.14 1.74 -6.14
C ILE A 487 11.69 0.29 -6.23
N ARG A 488 11.38 -0.33 -5.08
CA ARG A 488 11.04 -1.76 -5.01
C ARG A 488 9.70 -1.96 -4.33
N ASN A 489 8.84 -2.76 -4.96
CA ASN A 489 7.62 -3.24 -4.31
C ASN A 489 7.98 -4.39 -3.36
N VAL A 490 7.04 -4.74 -2.48
CA VAL A 490 7.26 -5.81 -1.51
C VAL A 490 7.13 -7.19 -2.17
N SER A 491 7.47 -8.23 -1.44
CA SER A 491 7.78 -9.59 -1.93
C SER A 491 6.70 -10.18 -2.83
N SER A 492 7.09 -10.50 -4.04
CA SER A 492 6.28 -11.28 -4.97
C SER A 492 7.16 -11.76 -6.11
N THR A 493 7.12 -13.06 -6.38
CA THR A 493 7.88 -13.66 -7.48
C THR A 493 6.96 -14.63 -8.21
N LEU A 494 6.84 -14.45 -9.53
CA LEU A 494 6.01 -15.29 -10.37
C LEU A 494 6.90 -16.33 -11.05
N VAL A 495 6.53 -17.60 -10.93
CA VAL A 495 7.21 -18.70 -11.63
C VAL A 495 6.25 -19.21 -12.69
N ASN A 496 6.58 -18.98 -13.95
CA ASN A 496 5.86 -19.57 -15.08
C ASN A 496 6.47 -20.94 -15.36
N THR A 497 5.80 -21.99 -14.93
CA THR A 497 6.29 -23.35 -15.11
C THR A 497 6.06 -23.84 -16.54
N SER A 498 5.11 -23.26 -17.23
CA SER A 498 4.80 -23.51 -18.64
C SER A 498 4.09 -22.30 -19.23
N ALA A 499 3.73 -22.39 -20.50
CA ALA A 499 2.98 -21.34 -21.18
C ALA A 499 1.58 -21.13 -20.56
N THR A 500 1.05 -22.13 -19.84
CA THR A 500 -0.32 -22.10 -19.31
C THR A 500 -0.42 -22.23 -17.80
N ARG A 501 0.71 -22.29 -17.08
CA ARG A 501 0.72 -22.50 -15.64
C ARG A 501 1.70 -21.56 -14.96
N SER A 502 1.20 -20.85 -13.95
CA SER A 502 1.98 -19.88 -13.16
C SER A 502 1.80 -20.15 -11.67
N LEU A 503 2.85 -19.88 -10.91
CA LEU A 503 2.90 -20.03 -9.45
C LEU A 503 3.44 -18.73 -8.86
N LEU A 504 2.77 -18.18 -7.82
CA LEU A 504 3.31 -17.04 -7.08
C LEU A 504 4.04 -17.51 -5.83
N LEU A 505 5.23 -17.00 -5.62
CA LEU A 505 6.01 -17.17 -4.39
C LEU A 505 5.93 -15.84 -3.63
N ASP A 506 5.13 -15.82 -2.58
CA ASP A 506 4.68 -14.66 -1.83
C ASP A 506 3.83 -13.70 -2.68
N CYS A 507 3.04 -12.92 -2.00
CA CYS A 507 2.03 -12.07 -2.62
C CYS A 507 1.80 -10.84 -1.75
N GLY A 508 2.79 -9.93 -1.74
CA GLY A 508 2.72 -8.71 -0.96
C GLY A 508 1.79 -7.69 -1.59
N GLU A 509 1.57 -6.62 -0.86
CA GLU A 509 0.73 -5.50 -1.31
C GLU A 509 1.20 -5.01 -2.68
N GLY A 510 0.27 -4.81 -3.60
CA GLY A 510 0.59 -4.27 -4.92
C GLY A 510 1.02 -5.31 -5.95
N THR A 511 0.99 -6.58 -5.62
CA THR A 511 1.35 -7.65 -6.57
C THR A 511 0.53 -7.57 -7.85
N PHE A 512 -0.79 -7.37 -7.72
CA PHE A 512 -1.65 -7.25 -8.89
C PHE A 512 -1.26 -6.04 -9.75
N GLY A 513 -1.00 -4.89 -9.13
CA GLY A 513 -0.56 -3.70 -9.85
C GLY A 513 0.74 -3.95 -10.62
N GLN A 514 1.69 -4.66 -10.01
CA GLN A 514 2.94 -5.04 -10.68
C GLN A 514 2.68 -5.98 -11.87
N LEU A 515 1.74 -6.92 -11.73
CA LEU A 515 1.32 -7.77 -12.83
C LEU A 515 0.74 -6.94 -13.99
N CYS A 516 -0.09 -5.94 -13.68
CA CYS A 516 -0.66 -5.05 -14.69
C CYS A 516 0.43 -4.31 -15.47
N ARG A 517 1.42 -3.76 -14.76
CA ARG A 517 2.52 -3.01 -15.39
C ARG A 517 3.45 -3.91 -16.18
N HIS A 518 3.61 -5.16 -15.78
CA HIS A 518 4.46 -6.10 -16.47
C HIS A 518 3.78 -6.70 -17.71
N TYR A 519 2.53 -7.11 -17.59
CA TYR A 519 1.82 -7.86 -18.63
C TYR A 519 0.81 -7.06 -19.44
N GLY A 520 0.39 -5.89 -18.95
CA GLY A 520 -0.57 -5.06 -19.65
C GLY A 520 -1.89 -5.79 -19.89
N GLU A 521 -2.32 -5.82 -21.14
CA GLU A 521 -3.60 -6.45 -21.51
C GLU A 521 -3.62 -7.96 -21.32
N GLN A 522 -2.46 -8.59 -21.15
CA GLN A 522 -2.37 -10.04 -20.96
C GLN A 522 -2.53 -10.44 -19.49
N VAL A 523 -2.73 -9.49 -18.57
CA VAL A 523 -2.81 -9.77 -17.14
C VAL A 523 -3.93 -10.77 -16.80
N ASP A 524 -5.08 -10.68 -17.48
CA ASP A 524 -6.18 -11.59 -17.20
C ASP A 524 -5.81 -13.05 -17.51
N GLN A 525 -5.11 -13.28 -18.61
CA GLN A 525 -4.66 -14.65 -18.95
C GLN A 525 -3.64 -15.15 -17.92
N VAL A 526 -2.75 -14.29 -17.44
CA VAL A 526 -1.76 -14.67 -16.41
C VAL A 526 -2.49 -15.06 -15.11
N LEU A 527 -3.53 -14.31 -14.74
CA LEU A 527 -4.32 -14.64 -13.54
C LEU A 527 -5.06 -15.96 -13.70
N CYS A 528 -5.58 -16.26 -14.90
CA CYS A 528 -6.21 -17.55 -15.15
C CYS A 528 -5.21 -18.71 -15.12
N ASN A 529 -3.97 -18.46 -15.54
CA ASN A 529 -2.89 -19.44 -15.47
C ASN A 529 -2.37 -19.68 -14.05
N LEU A 530 -2.66 -18.75 -13.14
CA LEU A 530 -2.21 -18.83 -11.75
C LEU A 530 -3.06 -19.86 -11.01
N VAL A 531 -2.46 -21.00 -10.68
CA VAL A 531 -3.17 -22.13 -10.05
C VAL A 531 -2.79 -22.27 -8.58
N ALA A 532 -1.69 -21.67 -8.14
CA ALA A 532 -1.27 -21.74 -6.75
C ALA A 532 -0.51 -20.47 -6.33
N VAL A 533 -0.65 -20.16 -5.04
CA VAL A 533 0.13 -19.11 -4.36
C VAL A 533 0.78 -19.75 -3.14
N PHE A 534 2.09 -19.56 -2.99
CA PHE A 534 2.82 -19.92 -1.79
C PHE A 534 3.05 -18.67 -0.94
N VAL A 535 2.65 -18.73 0.34
CA VAL A 535 2.92 -17.66 1.30
C VAL A 535 3.91 -18.20 2.33
N SER A 536 5.09 -17.57 2.42
CA SER A 536 6.17 -18.05 3.27
C SER A 536 5.87 -17.87 4.76
N HIS A 537 5.32 -16.72 5.13
CA HIS A 537 4.97 -16.41 6.53
C HIS A 537 3.99 -15.24 6.58
N MET A 538 3.55 -14.88 7.78
CA MET A 538 2.41 -13.98 7.98
C MET A 538 2.78 -12.50 8.10
N HIS A 539 4.03 -12.11 7.91
CA HIS A 539 4.35 -10.68 7.87
C HIS A 539 3.66 -10.03 6.66
N THR A 540 3.21 -8.81 6.86
CA THR A 540 2.32 -8.09 5.93
C THR A 540 2.86 -8.05 4.51
N ASP A 541 4.17 -7.83 4.36
CA ASP A 541 4.80 -7.67 3.05
C ASP A 541 4.87 -8.96 2.22
N HIS A 542 4.40 -10.08 2.75
CA HIS A 542 4.44 -11.36 2.06
C HIS A 542 3.07 -11.91 1.65
N HIS A 543 1.96 -11.32 2.17
CA HIS A 543 0.64 -11.87 1.84
C HIS A 543 -0.47 -10.83 1.68
N SER A 544 -0.23 -9.56 1.98
CA SER A 544 -1.33 -8.59 2.02
C SER A 544 -1.94 -8.29 0.66
N GLY A 545 -1.28 -8.70 -0.43
CA GLY A 545 -1.85 -8.59 -1.78
C GLY A 545 -2.68 -9.78 -2.22
N LEU A 546 -2.83 -10.81 -1.37
CA LEU A 546 -3.52 -12.05 -1.76
C LEU A 546 -4.99 -11.82 -2.07
N VAL A 547 -5.71 -11.06 -1.24
CA VAL A 547 -7.15 -10.83 -1.45
C VAL A 547 -7.39 -10.18 -2.81
N ASN A 548 -6.58 -9.20 -3.18
CA ASN A 548 -6.71 -8.54 -4.48
C ASN A 548 -6.48 -9.53 -5.64
N ILE A 549 -5.48 -10.39 -5.51
CA ILE A 549 -5.22 -11.43 -6.51
C ILE A 549 -6.42 -12.36 -6.66
N LEU A 550 -7.03 -12.78 -5.54
CA LEU A 550 -8.20 -13.65 -5.59
C LEU A 550 -9.38 -12.98 -6.32
N MET A 551 -9.65 -11.72 -6.02
CA MET A 551 -10.76 -10.98 -6.60
C MET A 551 -10.52 -10.69 -8.09
N GLU A 552 -9.32 -10.26 -8.44
CA GLU A 552 -8.97 -9.95 -9.83
C GLU A 552 -8.88 -11.22 -10.68
N ARG A 553 -8.49 -12.33 -10.08
CA ARG A 553 -8.47 -13.62 -10.74
C ARG A 553 -9.90 -14.06 -11.09
N ARG A 554 -10.86 -13.90 -10.16
CA ARG A 554 -12.26 -14.18 -10.42
C ARG A 554 -12.78 -13.32 -11.58
N ARG A 555 -12.45 -12.04 -11.54
CA ARG A 555 -12.80 -11.10 -12.62
C ARG A 555 -12.19 -11.52 -13.95
N ALA A 556 -10.93 -12.00 -13.95
CA ALA A 556 -10.24 -12.44 -15.16
C ALA A 556 -10.91 -13.66 -15.80
N PHE A 557 -11.33 -14.64 -15.00
CA PHE A 557 -12.06 -15.81 -15.51
C PHE A 557 -13.35 -15.37 -16.19
N ALA A 558 -14.08 -14.44 -15.57
CA ALA A 558 -15.31 -13.91 -16.15
C ALA A 558 -15.05 -13.16 -17.45
N ALA A 559 -14.01 -12.31 -17.47
CA ALA A 559 -13.67 -11.50 -18.64
C ALA A 559 -13.27 -12.36 -19.85
N LEU A 560 -12.57 -13.47 -19.61
CA LEU A 560 -12.10 -14.36 -20.68
C LEU A 560 -13.11 -15.48 -21.00
N GLY A 561 -14.24 -15.55 -20.27
CA GLY A 561 -15.21 -16.59 -20.48
C GLY A 561 -14.71 -17.99 -20.16
N GLN A 562 -13.74 -18.11 -19.26
CA GLN A 562 -13.17 -19.39 -18.84
C GLN A 562 -13.87 -19.91 -17.59
N ALA A 563 -13.94 -21.23 -17.45
CA ALA A 563 -14.56 -21.86 -16.27
C ALA A 563 -13.71 -21.61 -15.04
N PHE A 564 -14.35 -21.03 -14.01
CA PHE A 564 -13.64 -20.68 -12.77
C PHE A 564 -13.22 -21.93 -12.00
N SER A 565 -11.99 -21.92 -11.48
CA SER A 565 -11.53 -22.92 -10.53
C SER A 565 -10.77 -22.22 -9.40
N PRO A 566 -10.97 -22.65 -8.14
CA PRO A 566 -10.22 -22.08 -7.02
C PRO A 566 -8.74 -22.37 -7.15
N LEU A 567 -7.89 -21.46 -6.64
CA LEU A 567 -6.46 -21.71 -6.62
C LEU A 567 -6.03 -22.45 -5.34
N PHE A 568 -4.90 -23.11 -5.40
CA PHE A 568 -4.29 -23.72 -4.22
C PHE A 568 -3.54 -22.63 -3.45
N LEU A 569 -3.81 -22.53 -2.15
CA LEU A 569 -3.06 -21.65 -1.27
C LEU A 569 -2.18 -22.51 -0.37
N VAL A 570 -0.88 -22.47 -0.61
CA VAL A 570 0.12 -23.15 0.23
C VAL A 570 0.66 -22.10 1.20
N ALA A 571 0.31 -22.21 2.47
CA ALA A 571 0.60 -21.16 3.44
C ALA A 571 0.60 -21.74 4.85
N PRO A 572 1.19 -21.03 5.83
CA PRO A 572 1.02 -21.43 7.23
C PRO A 572 -0.46 -21.43 7.62
N GLU A 573 -0.85 -22.38 8.44
CA GLU A 573 -2.26 -22.48 8.91
C GLU A 573 -2.75 -21.17 9.50
N GLN A 574 -1.86 -20.38 10.04
CA GLN A 574 -2.17 -19.11 10.72
C GLN A 574 -2.76 -18.07 9.79
N ILE A 575 -2.70 -18.28 8.48
CA ILE A 575 -3.37 -17.37 7.54
C ILE A 575 -4.90 -17.52 7.60
N MET A 576 -5.40 -18.69 7.99
CA MET A 576 -6.83 -18.99 7.93
C MET A 576 -7.69 -18.14 8.86
N PRO A 577 -7.29 -17.87 10.12
CA PRO A 577 -8.10 -16.94 10.93
C PRO A 577 -8.29 -15.58 10.26
N TRP A 578 -7.26 -15.02 9.65
CA TRP A 578 -7.35 -13.76 8.89
C TRP A 578 -8.33 -13.90 7.73
N LEU A 579 -8.19 -14.93 6.92
CA LEU A 579 -9.03 -15.13 5.74
C LEU A 579 -10.50 -15.36 6.13
N HIS A 580 -10.75 -16.12 7.22
CA HIS A 580 -12.10 -16.31 7.74
C HIS A 580 -12.72 -15.00 8.22
N GLU A 581 -11.96 -14.20 8.96
CA GLU A 581 -12.46 -12.90 9.44
C GLU A 581 -12.79 -11.98 8.28
N TYR A 582 -11.92 -11.92 7.27
CA TYR A 582 -12.18 -11.11 6.08
C TYR A 582 -13.41 -11.62 5.33
N HIS A 583 -13.52 -12.94 5.13
CA HIS A 583 -14.66 -13.55 4.43
C HIS A 583 -15.99 -13.26 5.15
N ASN A 584 -16.00 -13.41 6.47
CA ASN A 584 -17.22 -13.27 7.26
C ASN A 584 -17.67 -11.80 7.39
N ASN A 585 -16.72 -10.87 7.42
CA ASN A 585 -17.02 -9.48 7.75
C ASN A 585 -16.88 -8.49 6.58
N CYS A 586 -16.21 -8.88 5.48
CA CYS A 586 -15.94 -7.96 4.39
C CYS A 586 -16.45 -8.49 3.04
N GLU A 587 -15.71 -9.42 2.44
CA GLU A 587 -16.04 -9.96 1.11
C GLU A 587 -15.81 -11.47 1.11
N GLU A 588 -16.65 -12.21 0.38
CA GLU A 588 -16.55 -13.67 0.29
C GLU A 588 -15.36 -14.06 -0.57
N ILE A 589 -14.40 -14.78 0.03
CA ILE A 589 -13.16 -15.19 -0.65
C ILE A 589 -12.83 -16.68 -0.45
N LEU A 590 -13.42 -17.35 0.55
CA LEU A 590 -13.01 -18.73 0.88
C LEU A 590 -13.32 -19.74 -0.22
N GLY A 591 -14.33 -19.48 -1.04
CA GLY A 591 -14.62 -20.32 -2.20
C GLY A 591 -13.58 -20.22 -3.32
N ASP A 592 -12.67 -19.25 -3.23
CA ASP A 592 -11.65 -19.03 -4.25
C ASP A 592 -10.35 -19.76 -3.94
N ILE A 593 -10.24 -20.43 -2.78
CA ILE A 593 -9.00 -21.08 -2.35
C ILE A 593 -9.25 -22.55 -1.95
N LYS A 594 -8.20 -23.34 -2.18
CA LYS A 594 -8.05 -24.71 -1.67
C LYS A 594 -6.80 -24.70 -0.79
N MET A 595 -7.00 -24.79 0.52
CA MET A 595 -5.92 -24.61 1.49
C MET A 595 -5.04 -25.84 1.61
N ILE A 596 -3.71 -25.65 1.48
CA ILE A 596 -2.70 -26.65 1.78
C ILE A 596 -1.80 -26.05 2.86
N PRO A 597 -1.88 -26.51 4.11
CA PRO A 597 -0.97 -25.99 5.14
C PRO A 597 0.48 -26.30 4.79
N SER A 598 1.35 -25.30 4.92
CA SER A 598 2.79 -25.49 4.64
C SER A 598 3.38 -26.58 5.53
N GLN A 599 2.87 -26.74 6.73
CA GLN A 599 3.27 -27.80 7.65
C GLN A 599 3.09 -29.19 7.05
N SER A 600 2.09 -29.35 6.19
CA SER A 600 1.78 -30.64 5.54
C SER A 600 2.82 -31.06 4.49
N LEU A 601 3.62 -30.12 4.01
CA LEU A 601 4.60 -30.35 2.95
C LEU A 601 6.02 -30.51 3.49
N VAL A 602 6.21 -30.44 4.80
CA VAL A 602 7.50 -30.69 5.44
C VAL A 602 7.84 -32.18 5.28
N LYS A 603 9.08 -32.48 4.92
CA LYS A 603 9.54 -33.84 4.73
C LYS A 603 9.33 -34.67 6.02
N GLY A 604 8.71 -35.84 5.89
CA GLY A 604 8.42 -36.71 7.01
C GLY A 604 7.16 -36.42 7.77
N CYS A 605 6.36 -35.48 7.30
CA CYS A 605 5.07 -35.18 7.94
C CYS A 605 4.09 -36.34 7.71
N GLU A 606 3.62 -36.94 8.82
CA GLU A 606 2.73 -38.11 8.77
C GLU A 606 1.26 -37.73 8.95
N ASN A 607 0.97 -36.62 9.63
CA ASN A 607 -0.39 -36.25 9.99
C ASN A 607 -0.99 -35.28 8.97
N ILE A 608 -1.10 -35.74 7.72
CA ILE A 608 -1.67 -34.92 6.65
C ILE A 608 -3.16 -35.28 6.54
N ARG A 609 -4.01 -34.28 6.59
CA ARG A 609 -5.46 -34.46 6.44
C ARG A 609 -5.79 -34.99 5.05
N PRO A 610 -6.80 -35.89 4.93
CA PRO A 610 -7.14 -36.43 3.60
C PRO A 610 -7.42 -35.39 2.53
N LYS A 611 -8.10 -34.30 2.89
CA LYS A 611 -8.41 -33.22 1.95
C LYS A 611 -7.10 -32.55 1.46
N ALA A 612 -6.15 -32.32 2.37
CA ALA A 612 -4.86 -31.75 2.01
C ALA A 612 -4.06 -32.68 1.09
N LYS A 613 -4.10 -33.99 1.35
CA LYS A 613 -3.46 -34.97 0.46
C LYS A 613 -4.02 -34.89 -0.96
N GLU A 614 -5.33 -34.81 -1.08
CA GLU A 614 -6.01 -34.68 -2.37
C GLU A 614 -5.59 -33.40 -3.08
N PHE A 615 -5.55 -32.28 -2.35
CA PHE A 615 -5.12 -30.99 -2.91
C PHE A 615 -3.66 -31.02 -3.35
N VAL A 616 -2.77 -31.66 -2.57
CA VAL A 616 -1.36 -31.79 -2.93
C VAL A 616 -1.21 -32.58 -4.22
N SER A 617 -1.94 -33.70 -4.36
CA SER A 617 -1.92 -34.50 -5.58
C SER A 617 -2.36 -33.69 -6.80
N SER A 618 -3.44 -32.91 -6.65
CA SER A 618 -3.95 -32.03 -7.71
C SER A 618 -2.97 -30.91 -8.05
N LEU A 619 -2.32 -30.35 -7.03
CA LEU A 619 -1.29 -29.31 -7.20
C LEU A 619 -0.13 -29.84 -8.04
N LEU A 620 0.40 -31.00 -7.69
CA LEU A 620 1.52 -31.60 -8.40
C LEU A 620 1.14 -31.90 -9.85
N GLU A 621 -0.05 -32.46 -10.06
CA GLU A 621 -0.56 -32.77 -11.40
C GLU A 621 -0.73 -31.49 -12.24
N SER A 622 -1.26 -30.44 -11.65
CA SER A 622 -1.54 -29.17 -12.35
C SER A 622 -0.27 -28.54 -12.94
N TYR A 623 0.85 -28.64 -12.25
CA TYR A 623 2.11 -28.04 -12.67
C TYR A 623 3.11 -29.05 -13.24
N ASP A 624 2.74 -30.31 -13.32
CA ASP A 624 3.63 -31.39 -13.74
C ASP A 624 4.87 -31.49 -12.84
N LEU A 625 4.64 -31.39 -11.51
CA LEU A 625 5.71 -31.39 -10.52
C LEU A 625 5.96 -32.79 -9.99
N ALA A 626 7.25 -33.13 -9.78
CA ALA A 626 7.64 -34.31 -9.03
C ALA A 626 7.48 -34.11 -7.53
N GLU A 627 7.73 -32.89 -7.03
CA GLU A 627 7.69 -32.62 -5.59
C GLU A 627 7.44 -31.13 -5.33
N PHE A 628 6.69 -30.83 -4.28
CA PHE A 628 6.59 -29.51 -3.68
C PHE A 628 6.82 -29.72 -2.18
N GLN A 629 7.96 -29.25 -1.69
CA GLN A 629 8.38 -29.46 -0.31
C GLN A 629 8.56 -28.11 0.40
N THR A 630 8.25 -28.07 1.70
CA THR A 630 8.53 -26.91 2.55
C THR A 630 9.48 -27.33 3.67
N CYS A 631 10.11 -26.34 4.30
CA CYS A 631 10.82 -26.53 5.56
C CYS A 631 10.64 -25.27 6.42
N GLU A 632 10.64 -25.45 7.75
CA GLU A 632 10.66 -24.33 8.64
C GLU A 632 12.00 -23.62 8.56
N VAL A 633 11.99 -22.30 8.56
CA VAL A 633 13.19 -21.47 8.51
C VAL A 633 13.27 -20.60 9.78
N GLN A 634 14.42 -19.94 9.94
CA GLN A 634 14.71 -19.18 11.15
C GLN A 634 14.34 -17.72 10.96
N HIS A 635 13.09 -17.41 11.23
CA HIS A 635 12.53 -16.05 11.12
C HIS A 635 11.49 -15.85 12.24
N CYS A 636 10.24 -15.72 11.90
CA CYS A 636 9.16 -15.73 12.90
C CYS A 636 8.62 -17.14 13.06
N LYS A 637 7.74 -17.34 14.03
CA LYS A 637 7.05 -18.61 14.21
C LYS A 637 6.24 -18.93 12.95
N ASN A 638 6.32 -20.18 12.48
CA ASN A 638 5.60 -20.65 11.30
C ASN A 638 6.04 -19.93 10.02
N ALA A 639 7.35 -19.75 9.86
CA ALA A 639 7.94 -19.26 8.62
C ALA A 639 8.50 -20.44 7.84
N PHE A 640 8.25 -20.45 6.52
CA PHE A 640 8.59 -21.59 5.65
C PHE A 640 9.29 -21.12 4.38
N ALA A 641 10.27 -21.91 3.97
CA ALA A 641 10.81 -21.88 2.61
C ALA A 641 10.14 -22.99 1.80
N CYS A 642 10.30 -22.97 0.49
CA CYS A 642 9.78 -24.05 -0.35
C CYS A 642 10.79 -24.45 -1.44
N SER A 643 10.63 -25.69 -1.88
CA SER A 643 11.38 -26.28 -2.99
C SER A 643 10.39 -26.90 -3.98
N VAL A 644 10.53 -26.54 -5.25
CA VAL A 644 9.65 -27.02 -6.31
C VAL A 644 10.52 -27.79 -7.30
N ILE A 645 10.22 -29.08 -7.51
CA ILE A 645 10.92 -29.94 -8.45
C ILE A 645 9.94 -30.34 -9.55
N HIS A 646 10.26 -30.01 -10.79
CA HIS A 646 9.47 -30.39 -11.96
C HIS A 646 9.82 -31.80 -12.40
N LYS A 647 8.87 -32.48 -13.03
CA LYS A 647 9.11 -33.85 -13.54
C LYS A 647 10.24 -33.91 -14.56
N SER A 648 10.53 -32.82 -15.28
CA SER A 648 11.66 -32.74 -16.19
C SER A 648 13.00 -32.63 -15.47
N GLY A 649 13.00 -32.41 -14.16
CA GLY A 649 14.19 -32.44 -13.33
C GLY A 649 14.65 -31.11 -12.76
N TRP A 650 14.15 -29.96 -13.24
CA TRP A 650 14.58 -28.67 -12.69
C TRP A 650 14.05 -28.46 -11.28
N LYS A 651 14.82 -27.72 -10.50
CA LYS A 651 14.54 -27.46 -9.10
C LYS A 651 14.73 -25.97 -8.78
N VAL A 652 13.69 -25.34 -8.27
CA VAL A 652 13.69 -23.93 -7.82
C VAL A 652 13.40 -23.91 -6.32
N VAL A 653 14.22 -23.17 -5.57
CA VAL A 653 14.11 -23.04 -4.11
C VAL A 653 13.93 -21.58 -3.75
N TYR A 654 12.98 -21.31 -2.86
CA TYR A 654 12.67 -19.96 -2.38
C TYR A 654 12.79 -19.92 -0.85
N SER A 655 13.61 -19.00 -0.35
CA SER A 655 13.94 -18.95 1.08
C SER A 655 12.82 -18.38 1.95
N GLY A 656 11.93 -17.56 1.39
CA GLY A 656 11.14 -16.65 2.22
C GLY A 656 12.09 -15.70 2.95
N ASP A 657 11.78 -15.37 4.19
CA ASP A 657 12.69 -14.61 5.05
C ASP A 657 13.34 -15.56 6.05
N THR A 658 14.66 -15.45 6.20
CA THR A 658 15.37 -16.33 7.13
C THR A 658 16.79 -15.85 7.38
N MET A 659 17.25 -16.11 8.60
CA MET A 659 18.70 -16.20 8.90
C MET A 659 19.29 -17.40 8.15
N PRO A 660 20.63 -17.50 8.02
CA PRO A 660 21.23 -18.72 7.46
C PRO A 660 20.66 -19.96 8.15
N CYS A 661 20.20 -20.92 7.34
CA CYS A 661 19.38 -22.03 7.81
C CYS A 661 19.83 -23.34 7.16
N MET A 662 20.29 -24.31 7.95
CA MET A 662 20.76 -25.59 7.42
C MET A 662 19.61 -26.45 6.88
N ALA A 663 18.41 -26.31 7.44
CA ALA A 663 17.25 -27.03 6.90
C ALA A 663 16.98 -26.63 5.44
N LEU A 664 17.12 -25.33 5.15
CA LEU A 664 16.99 -24.82 3.78
C LEU A 664 18.08 -25.37 2.87
N VAL A 665 19.34 -25.40 3.36
CA VAL A 665 20.46 -25.96 2.58
C VAL A 665 20.19 -27.43 2.22
N GLN A 666 19.68 -28.20 3.18
CA GLN A 666 19.40 -29.63 2.97
C GLN A 666 18.23 -29.83 2.01
N MET A 667 17.15 -29.07 2.19
CA MET A 667 15.99 -29.15 1.28
C MET A 667 16.37 -28.75 -0.15
N GLY A 668 17.21 -27.74 -0.29
CA GLY A 668 17.52 -27.13 -1.56
C GLY A 668 18.71 -27.74 -2.29
N LYS A 669 19.30 -28.82 -1.79
CA LYS A 669 20.49 -29.45 -2.38
C LYS A 669 20.37 -29.57 -3.90
N ASN A 670 21.42 -29.09 -4.58
CA ASN A 670 21.55 -29.15 -6.03
C ASN A 670 20.44 -28.42 -6.81
N ALA A 671 19.88 -27.37 -6.21
CA ALA A 671 18.88 -26.55 -6.90
C ALA A 671 19.48 -25.90 -8.14
N ASN A 672 18.70 -25.81 -9.22
CA ASN A 672 19.09 -25.02 -10.38
C ASN A 672 19.06 -23.53 -10.04
N LEU A 673 18.09 -23.10 -9.24
CA LEU A 673 17.98 -21.72 -8.83
C LEU A 673 17.57 -21.63 -7.36
N LEU A 674 18.36 -20.88 -6.60
CA LEU A 674 17.97 -20.44 -5.25
C LEU A 674 17.62 -18.97 -5.30
N ILE A 675 16.41 -18.62 -4.89
CA ILE A 675 15.98 -17.24 -4.66
C ILE A 675 16.04 -17.03 -3.15
N HIS A 676 16.99 -16.22 -2.70
CA HIS A 676 17.27 -16.06 -1.27
C HIS A 676 17.22 -14.59 -0.86
N GLU A 677 16.63 -14.34 0.32
CA GLU A 677 16.63 -13.01 0.88
C GLU A 677 18.03 -12.50 1.16
N ALA A 678 18.23 -11.22 0.93
CA ALA A 678 19.48 -10.50 1.22
C ALA A 678 19.09 -9.12 1.77
N THR A 679 18.33 -9.14 2.85
CA THR A 679 17.67 -7.94 3.37
C THR A 679 18.68 -6.91 3.84
N LEU A 680 19.79 -7.35 4.44
CA LEU A 680 20.77 -6.43 5.02
C LEU A 680 22.11 -6.53 4.31
N GLU A 681 22.82 -5.41 4.28
CA GLU A 681 24.16 -5.37 3.68
C GLU A 681 25.19 -5.97 4.63
N ASP A 682 26.32 -6.38 4.03
CA ASP A 682 27.43 -6.91 4.81
C ASP A 682 27.95 -5.84 5.78
N GLY A 683 28.33 -6.27 6.97
CA GLY A 683 28.68 -5.37 8.06
C GLY A 683 27.53 -5.14 9.04
N MET A 684 26.30 -5.57 8.69
CA MET A 684 25.13 -5.41 9.54
C MET A 684 24.64 -6.77 10.11
N GLU A 685 25.58 -7.66 10.41
CA GLU A 685 25.30 -9.01 10.90
C GLU A 685 24.53 -9.00 12.22
N LYS A 686 24.81 -8.05 13.12
CA LYS A 686 24.09 -7.92 14.39
C LYS A 686 22.60 -7.64 14.15
N GLU A 687 22.33 -6.66 13.29
CA GLU A 687 20.94 -6.30 12.94
C GLU A 687 20.25 -7.47 12.24
N ALA A 688 20.98 -8.21 11.40
CA ALA A 688 20.44 -9.38 10.73
C ALA A 688 19.99 -10.44 11.74
N ILE A 689 20.78 -10.67 12.78
CA ILE A 689 20.42 -11.61 13.85
C ILE A 689 19.19 -11.12 14.61
N GLU A 690 19.16 -9.84 14.98
CA GLU A 690 18.05 -9.25 15.72
C GLU A 690 16.73 -9.34 14.97
N LYS A 691 16.79 -9.14 13.66
CA LYS A 691 15.58 -9.12 12.80
C LYS A 691 15.33 -10.46 12.11
N THR A 692 16.20 -11.44 12.36
CA THR A 692 16.11 -12.79 11.78
C THR A 692 16.09 -12.75 10.24
N HIS A 693 17.08 -12.05 9.69
CA HIS A 693 17.34 -11.92 8.24
C HIS A 693 18.77 -12.34 7.92
N SER A 694 19.10 -12.31 6.63
CA SER A 694 20.43 -12.61 6.12
C SER A 694 21.05 -11.37 5.49
N THR A 695 22.38 -11.28 5.54
CA THR A 695 23.14 -10.32 4.73
C THR A 695 23.36 -10.90 3.33
N THR A 696 23.85 -10.06 2.41
CA THR A 696 24.14 -10.49 1.02
C THR A 696 25.13 -11.65 0.99
N SER A 697 26.23 -11.55 1.73
CA SER A 697 27.24 -12.64 1.76
C SER A 697 26.69 -13.90 2.40
N GLN A 698 25.85 -13.79 3.44
CA GLN A 698 25.24 -14.94 4.07
C GLN A 698 24.30 -15.68 3.11
N ALA A 699 23.54 -14.93 2.30
CA ALA A 699 22.67 -15.52 1.27
C ALA A 699 23.48 -16.25 0.21
N ILE A 700 24.57 -15.64 -0.24
CA ILE A 700 25.46 -16.26 -1.24
C ILE A 700 26.06 -17.56 -0.69
N GLN A 701 26.53 -17.53 0.56
CA GLN A 701 27.12 -18.72 1.20
C GLN A 701 26.10 -19.85 1.37
N THR A 702 24.85 -19.51 1.68
CA THR A 702 23.78 -20.51 1.76
C THR A 702 23.61 -21.22 0.40
N GLY A 703 23.60 -20.46 -0.69
CA GLY A 703 23.52 -21.03 -2.03
C GLY A 703 24.74 -21.88 -2.40
N MET A 704 25.92 -21.47 -1.99
CA MET A 704 27.14 -22.23 -2.23
C MET A 704 27.13 -23.55 -1.47
N LYS A 705 26.70 -23.54 -0.19
CA LYS A 705 26.54 -24.77 0.62
C LYS A 705 25.48 -25.70 0.04
N MET A 706 24.45 -25.15 -0.57
CA MET A 706 23.38 -25.90 -1.24
C MET A 706 23.83 -26.50 -2.55
N ASN A 707 24.95 -26.05 -3.07
CA ASN A 707 25.42 -26.40 -4.42
C ASN A 707 24.42 -25.95 -5.49
N ALA A 708 23.86 -24.76 -5.31
CA ALA A 708 22.92 -24.17 -6.27
C ALA A 708 23.67 -23.81 -7.56
N GLU A 709 23.05 -24.09 -8.70
CA GLU A 709 23.61 -23.68 -9.99
C GLU A 709 23.65 -22.17 -10.13
N PHE A 710 22.61 -21.46 -9.59
CA PHE A 710 22.53 -20.01 -9.61
C PHE A 710 21.81 -19.49 -8.38
N ILE A 711 22.20 -18.30 -7.91
CA ILE A 711 21.67 -17.67 -6.71
C ILE A 711 21.17 -16.28 -7.10
N MET A 712 19.85 -16.04 -6.92
CA MET A 712 19.27 -14.70 -7.09
C MET A 712 19.00 -14.11 -5.73
N LEU A 713 19.63 -12.97 -5.45
CA LEU A 713 19.44 -12.23 -4.23
C LEU A 713 18.18 -11.37 -4.34
N ASN A 714 17.38 -11.34 -3.27
CA ASN A 714 16.05 -10.77 -3.26
C ASN A 714 15.75 -10.12 -1.91
N HIS A 715 14.63 -9.46 -1.78
CA HIS A 715 14.11 -8.93 -0.51
C HIS A 715 15.04 -7.91 0.12
N PHE A 716 15.43 -6.91 -0.66
CA PHE A 716 16.39 -5.89 -0.21
C PHE A 716 15.73 -4.86 0.71
N SER A 717 16.44 -4.47 1.75
CA SER A 717 16.01 -3.39 2.62
C SER A 717 15.83 -2.09 1.83
N GLN A 718 14.81 -1.33 2.19
CA GLN A 718 14.55 -0.05 1.55
C GLN A 718 15.64 1.00 1.86
N ARG A 719 16.57 0.69 2.75
CA ARG A 719 17.75 1.51 3.01
C ARG A 719 18.75 1.45 1.86
N TYR A 720 18.80 0.35 1.11
CA TYR A 720 19.60 0.27 -0.10
C TYR A 720 19.00 1.19 -1.14
N ALA A 721 19.81 1.87 -1.89
CA ALA A 721 19.30 2.72 -2.95
C ALA A 721 18.69 1.85 -4.04
N LYS A 722 19.42 1.52 -5.06
CA LYS A 722 18.87 0.74 -6.17
C LYS A 722 19.57 -0.60 -6.33
N ILE A 723 20.73 -0.73 -5.72
CA ILE A 723 21.62 -1.86 -5.92
C ILE A 723 22.41 -2.07 -4.62
N PRO A 724 22.65 -3.31 -4.17
CA PRO A 724 23.54 -3.55 -3.03
C PRO A 724 24.99 -3.35 -3.41
N LEU A 725 25.86 -3.16 -2.41
CA LEU A 725 27.31 -3.12 -2.64
C LEU A 725 27.80 -4.52 -3.01
N PHE A 726 28.71 -4.55 -3.98
CA PHE A 726 29.28 -5.80 -4.47
C PHE A 726 30.49 -6.15 -3.60
N SER A 727 30.53 -7.39 -3.14
CA SER A 727 31.64 -7.95 -2.38
C SER A 727 32.39 -8.97 -3.21
N GLU A 728 33.47 -9.53 -2.65
CA GLU A 728 34.24 -10.61 -3.29
C GLU A 728 33.43 -11.89 -3.44
N ASP A 729 32.37 -12.03 -2.68
CA ASP A 729 31.47 -13.20 -2.74
C ASP A 729 30.64 -13.24 -4.05
N PHE A 730 30.49 -12.09 -4.72
CA PHE A 730 29.76 -12.05 -5.99
C PHE A 730 30.56 -12.76 -7.08
N SER A 731 30.06 -13.91 -7.50
CA SER A 731 30.70 -14.79 -8.47
C SER A 731 29.86 -14.89 -9.74
N GLU A 732 30.25 -15.77 -10.64
CA GLU A 732 29.51 -16.10 -11.86
C GLU A 732 28.16 -16.76 -11.56
N LYS A 733 27.91 -17.14 -10.30
CA LYS A 733 26.67 -17.82 -9.89
C LYS A 733 25.68 -16.91 -9.20
N VAL A 734 25.93 -15.60 -9.12
CA VAL A 734 25.13 -14.69 -8.30
C VAL A 734 24.52 -13.58 -9.14
N GLY A 735 23.24 -13.34 -8.96
CA GLY A 735 22.51 -12.21 -9.55
C GLY A 735 21.73 -11.44 -8.52
N ILE A 736 21.38 -10.20 -8.89
CA ILE A 736 20.56 -9.29 -8.07
C ILE A 736 19.20 -9.16 -8.72
N ALA A 737 18.13 -9.40 -7.96
CA ALA A 737 16.77 -9.24 -8.47
C ALA A 737 16.38 -7.77 -8.50
N PHE A 738 15.72 -7.37 -9.57
CA PHE A 738 15.07 -6.07 -9.74
C PHE A 738 13.59 -6.31 -10.02
N ASP A 739 12.75 -5.38 -9.59
CA ASP A 739 11.33 -5.44 -9.95
C ASP A 739 11.20 -5.54 -11.48
N HIS A 740 10.34 -6.43 -11.94
CA HIS A 740 10.07 -6.70 -13.37
C HIS A 740 11.21 -7.36 -14.13
N MET A 741 12.20 -7.90 -13.42
CA MET A 741 13.26 -8.71 -14.02
C MET A 741 12.71 -10.08 -14.39
N ARG A 742 13.04 -10.54 -15.60
CA ARG A 742 12.59 -11.83 -16.14
C ARG A 742 13.80 -12.73 -16.39
N VAL A 743 13.84 -13.87 -15.74
CA VAL A 743 14.99 -14.77 -15.76
C VAL A 743 14.56 -16.18 -16.18
N ARG A 744 15.24 -16.74 -17.16
CA ARG A 744 15.16 -18.16 -17.52
C ARG A 744 16.49 -18.81 -17.18
N PHE A 745 16.53 -20.12 -17.11
CA PHE A 745 17.78 -20.81 -16.77
C PHE A 745 18.88 -20.54 -17.80
N GLY A 746 18.52 -20.38 -19.06
CA GLY A 746 19.49 -20.02 -20.10
C GLY A 746 20.10 -18.64 -19.93
N ASP A 747 19.51 -17.80 -19.10
CA ASP A 747 20.02 -16.45 -18.81
C ASP A 747 21.10 -16.44 -17.72
N PHE A 748 21.31 -17.55 -16.99
CA PHE A 748 22.26 -17.57 -15.88
C PHE A 748 23.68 -17.13 -16.29
N PRO A 749 24.22 -17.55 -17.42
CA PRO A 749 25.55 -17.03 -17.82
C PRO A 749 25.55 -15.53 -18.12
N ALA A 750 24.43 -14.98 -18.55
CA ALA A 750 24.31 -13.56 -18.92
C ALA A 750 24.25 -12.63 -17.69
N ILE A 751 23.56 -13.06 -16.62
CA ILE A 751 23.23 -12.17 -15.49
C ILE A 751 24.49 -11.56 -14.84
N PRO A 752 25.56 -12.33 -14.52
CA PRO A 752 26.75 -11.67 -13.95
C PRO A 752 27.44 -10.68 -14.91
N LYS A 753 27.26 -10.86 -16.21
CA LYS A 753 27.83 -9.95 -17.22
C LYS A 753 27.13 -8.60 -17.27
N LEU A 754 25.94 -8.49 -16.66
CA LEU A 754 25.20 -7.24 -16.56
C LEU A 754 25.78 -6.29 -15.47
N ILE A 755 26.63 -6.81 -14.59
CA ILE A 755 27.12 -6.05 -13.43
C ILE A 755 27.89 -4.78 -13.83
N PRO A 756 28.82 -4.78 -14.79
CA PRO A 756 29.51 -3.53 -15.16
C PRO A 756 28.56 -2.42 -15.64
N PRO A 757 27.61 -2.67 -16.57
CA PRO A 757 26.67 -1.59 -16.92
C PRO A 757 25.73 -1.23 -15.78
N LEU A 758 25.36 -2.16 -14.89
CA LEU A 758 24.55 -1.84 -13.70
C LEU A 758 25.31 -0.89 -12.77
N LYS A 759 26.62 -1.14 -12.56
CA LYS A 759 27.47 -0.26 -11.76
C LYS A 759 27.56 1.14 -12.36
N ALA A 760 27.64 1.24 -13.68
CA ALA A 760 27.68 2.54 -14.37
C ALA A 760 26.34 3.27 -14.24
N LEU A 761 25.23 2.55 -14.39
CA LEU A 761 23.89 3.13 -14.27
C LEU A 761 23.63 3.67 -12.86
N PHE A 762 24.04 2.95 -11.83
CA PHE A 762 23.80 3.28 -10.43
C PHE A 762 25.04 3.79 -9.71
N ALA A 763 25.99 4.38 -10.43
CA ALA A 763 27.29 4.82 -9.88
C ALA A 763 27.12 5.79 -8.71
N ASP A 764 26.22 6.76 -8.84
CA ASP A 764 25.98 7.75 -7.77
C ASP A 764 25.40 7.09 -6.52
N ASP A 765 24.52 6.12 -6.69
CA ASP A 765 23.92 5.37 -5.57
C ASP A 765 25.00 4.54 -4.85
N ILE A 766 25.90 3.93 -5.60
CA ILE A 766 27.01 3.14 -5.04
C ILE A 766 27.93 4.02 -4.20
N VAL A 767 28.31 5.22 -4.72
CA VAL A 767 29.15 6.16 -3.99
C VAL A 767 28.48 6.56 -2.66
N GLU A 768 27.20 6.87 -2.70
CA GLU A 768 26.44 7.25 -1.51
C GLU A 768 26.42 6.11 -0.48
N MET A 769 26.23 4.88 -0.94
CA MET A 769 26.23 3.70 -0.05
C MET A 769 27.60 3.45 0.58
N GLU A 770 28.68 3.62 -0.19
CA GLU A 770 30.05 3.48 0.31
C GLU A 770 30.35 4.52 1.37
N GLU A 771 29.90 5.76 1.18
CA GLU A 771 30.05 6.84 2.16
C GLU A 771 29.31 6.51 3.46
N ARG A 772 28.10 5.98 3.36
CA ARG A 772 27.31 5.54 4.53
C ARG A 772 28.01 4.40 5.28
N LYS A 773 28.60 3.48 4.54
CA LYS A 773 29.36 2.36 5.10
C LYS A 773 30.59 2.87 5.88
N GLU A 774 31.36 3.79 5.29
CA GLU A 774 32.51 4.39 5.94
C GLU A 774 32.13 5.12 7.23
N LYS A 775 31.04 5.89 7.20
CA LYS A 775 30.54 6.60 8.39
C LYS A 775 30.14 5.61 9.49
N ARG A 776 29.50 4.51 9.12
CA ARG A 776 29.11 3.46 10.07
C ARG A 776 30.34 2.79 10.68
N GLU A 777 31.35 2.48 9.88
CA GLU A 777 32.60 1.88 10.35
C GLU A 777 33.36 2.81 11.28
N LEU A 778 33.42 4.11 10.96
CA LEU A 778 34.04 5.12 11.82
C LEU A 778 33.33 5.25 13.15
N ARG A 779 32.00 5.20 13.14
CA ARG A 779 31.19 5.23 14.37
C ARG A 779 31.48 4.01 15.25
N LEU A 780 31.56 2.83 14.64
CA LEU A 780 31.90 1.60 15.36
C LEU A 780 33.32 1.66 15.96
N LEU A 781 34.28 2.20 15.21
CA LEU A 781 35.64 2.38 15.69
C LEU A 781 35.71 3.36 16.88
N LYS A 782 34.93 4.45 16.82
CA LYS A 782 34.85 5.44 17.90
C LYS A 782 34.21 4.79 19.16
N GLU A 783 33.15 4.01 18.98
CA GLU A 783 32.49 3.30 20.09
C GLU A 783 33.42 2.28 20.73
N THR A 784 34.17 1.54 19.90
CA THR A 784 35.16 0.56 20.36
C THR A 784 36.29 1.25 21.11
N ALA A 785 36.80 2.38 20.62
CA ALA A 785 37.82 3.17 21.26
C ALA A 785 37.34 3.72 22.61
N LEU A 786 36.08 4.15 22.69
CA LEU A 786 35.49 4.63 23.94
C LEU A 786 35.37 3.50 24.97
N VAL A 787 34.97 2.29 24.53
CA VAL A 787 34.86 1.12 25.39
C VAL A 787 36.25 0.71 25.89
N LEU A 788 37.24 0.69 25.01
CA LEU A 788 38.64 0.39 25.39
C LEU A 788 39.21 1.43 26.36
N ASP A 789 38.92 2.73 26.13
CA ASP A 789 39.34 3.81 27.02
C ASP A 789 38.69 3.66 28.40
N LYS A 790 37.41 3.31 28.44
CA LYS A 790 36.71 3.04 29.70
C LYS A 790 37.27 1.82 30.43
N LEU A 791 37.67 0.78 29.69
CA LEU A 791 38.28 -0.43 30.26
C LEU A 791 39.69 -0.12 30.77
N THR A 792 40.49 0.68 30.08
CA THR A 792 41.83 1.03 30.53
C THR A 792 41.83 2.00 31.71
N ARG A 793 40.76 2.84 31.84
CA ARG A 793 40.60 3.74 33.00
C ARG A 793 39.94 2.99 34.19
N GLY A 794 39.36 1.81 33.92
CA GLY A 794 38.60 1.05 34.91
C GLY A 794 39.38 0.28 35.97
N ASP A 795 40.73 0.17 35.84
CA ASP A 795 41.55 -0.59 36.81
C ASP A 795 41.60 0.05 38.18
N SER A 796 41.32 1.38 38.28
CA SER A 796 41.29 2.11 39.54
C SER A 796 39.87 2.29 40.12
N THR A 797 38.83 1.90 39.39
CA THR A 797 37.41 2.11 39.76
C THR A 797 36.58 0.83 39.70
N GLU A 798 37.22 -0.34 39.54
CA GLU A 798 36.51 -1.64 39.48
C GLU A 798 35.64 -1.94 40.71
N ALA A 799 36.09 -1.58 41.88
CA ALA A 799 35.34 -1.79 43.11
C ALA A 799 34.09 -0.91 43.20
N ALA A 800 34.19 0.34 42.72
CA ALA A 800 33.03 1.27 42.66
C ALA A 800 32.05 0.87 41.58
N CYS A 801 32.55 0.36 40.45
CA CYS A 801 31.72 -0.09 39.34
C CYS A 801 30.95 -1.38 39.71
N GLN A 802 31.56 -2.30 40.42
CA GLN A 802 30.90 -3.52 40.90
C GLN A 802 29.80 -3.21 41.92
N LYS A 803 30.02 -2.24 42.79
CA LYS A 803 29.01 -1.78 43.75
C LYS A 803 27.82 -1.13 43.06
N ARG A 804 28.09 -0.37 41.99
CA ARG A 804 27.03 0.23 41.19
C ARG A 804 26.23 -0.81 40.38
N LYS A 805 26.90 -1.84 39.87
CA LYS A 805 26.23 -2.95 39.18
C LYS A 805 25.36 -3.79 40.12
N GLN A 806 25.83 -4.01 41.36
CA GLN A 806 25.03 -4.71 42.36
C GLN A 806 23.81 -3.90 42.80
N ALA A 807 23.93 -2.58 42.90
CA ALA A 807 22.82 -1.69 43.23
C ALA A 807 21.80 -1.59 42.10
N LYS A 808 22.26 -1.65 40.84
CA LYS A 808 21.37 -1.62 39.66
C LYS A 808 20.65 -2.95 39.45
N ASN A 809 21.24 -4.09 39.85
CA ASN A 809 20.59 -5.39 39.70
C ASN A 809 19.44 -5.60 40.69
N HIS A 810 19.31 -4.74 41.71
CA HIS A 810 18.17 -4.73 42.63
C HIS A 810 17.01 -3.86 42.18
N GLN A 811 17.20 -3.05 41.13
CA GLN A 811 16.11 -2.33 40.50
C GLN A 811 15.77 -3.07 39.21
N GLU A 812 14.62 -3.72 39.21
CA GLU A 812 14.09 -4.34 37.99
C GLU A 812 14.01 -3.29 36.91
N VAL A 813 14.85 -3.44 35.94
CA VAL A 813 14.75 -2.64 34.71
C VAL A 813 13.56 -3.16 33.93
N PRO A 814 12.55 -2.35 33.69
CA PRO A 814 11.48 -2.81 32.82
C PRO A 814 12.07 -3.13 31.45
N ASP A 815 11.71 -4.27 30.95
CA ASP A 815 12.12 -4.76 29.64
C ASP A 815 11.95 -3.65 28.61
N LYS A 816 13.05 -3.09 28.19
CA LYS A 816 13.05 -2.28 26.98
C LYS A 816 12.90 -3.26 25.83
N LYS A 817 11.66 -3.54 25.52
CA LYS A 817 11.37 -4.30 24.31
C LYS A 817 11.97 -3.54 23.13
N LEU A 818 12.93 -4.15 22.52
CA LEU A 818 13.52 -3.65 21.29
C LEU A 818 12.42 -3.37 20.27
N LYS A 819 12.41 -2.16 19.77
CA LYS A 819 11.52 -1.78 18.70
C LYS A 819 12.02 -2.46 17.43
N THR A 820 11.44 -3.59 17.12
CA THR A 820 11.67 -4.21 15.83
C THR A 820 10.79 -3.49 14.83
N VAL A 821 11.41 -2.72 13.98
CA VAL A 821 10.78 -2.17 12.80
C VAL A 821 10.98 -3.18 11.68
N ASN A 822 9.95 -3.99 11.42
CA ASN A 822 9.91 -4.86 10.25
C ASN A 822 9.11 -4.22 9.14
#